data_67d79af39972167bbe0e2406450eb46d
#
_entry.id   67d79af39972167bbe0e2406450eb46d
#
_cell.length_a   1.000
_cell.length_b   1.000
_cell.length_c   1.000
_cell.angle_alpha   90.00
_cell.angle_beta   90.00
_cell.angle_gamma   90.00
#
_symmetry.space_group_name_H-M   'P 1'
#
loop_
_entity.id
_entity.type
_entity.pdbx_description
1 polymer ?
#
loop_
_entity_poly.entity_id
_entity_poly.type
_entity_poly.pdbx_seq_one_letter_code
_entity_poly.pdbx_strand_id
1 'polypeptide(L)'
;MALLMWNPLMLLLLTKSWGITAVITIVVIAISFMVSTSQSLRVKVWAFNLCALSSIAFHSELLFREFLSDKDIPNLYELHGKYYFNKPFLDKEFRTNEYVSSYKTNCQGYRIDNLSNAYDSVKTCDWLFIGDSFTQGAQVNYNDLYTTLLFRNFPDKIIVNAGISGAGLYDELNYFKDKGKTLRPKVVFLQIGVFNDFFNIKERSATFQDYLMENSNLYRYFAFNFFSTDSLPLGRWTEPFFPSKQDNIDYNILFKDKSKVKISDMEAFRTCINAWKKEVESIGAKLVLFLIPSKEQVSPALLQEVMNRYNIAPTQLDMTAPNRLFENVSKALNLEHYDLTQGFCKSDNFPFFDQDEHLSASGHTIVATELTKHLQKYSNSTKLLSVRNSHDRYPSFYEGNLLYQCQDLDGGYLICSQNLDGTNRQILAKSYEELVHPIISQDGRYLAYTEGNQESSETDVIIRDIVLKTEHRVNNNKQYAAIPMFNHKGTMLASPIWNRNKVTPANIAIYSIERNCIIKAIPSKVECWRPIFTNDDKKILYIQKEKYFKIKSFDLTTGAISEILSLPFDIWDIAISPSGRYFVFAGNKDGNWDLFSYCLKTKQVKQLTKTKGNEWDPAFGTSDADLFYAGTFGINDGVFYKKIKL
;
A
#
# COMPACT_ATOMS: atom_id res chain seq x y z
N MET A 1 -38.04 -42.83 -0.76
CA MET A 1 -36.57 -43.01 -0.83
C MET A 1 -35.91 -41.85 -1.56
N ALA A 2 -36.25 -41.48 -2.80
CA ALA A 2 -35.68 -40.35 -3.51
C ALA A 2 -35.80 -39.03 -2.75
N LEU A 3 -36.93 -38.69 -2.11
CA LEU A 3 -37.11 -37.47 -1.30
C LEU A 3 -36.29 -37.46 0.00
N LEU A 4 -35.96 -38.65 0.53
CA LEU A 4 -35.05 -38.76 1.69
C LEU A 4 -33.60 -38.60 1.28
N MET A 5 -33.23 -39.05 0.08
CA MET A 5 -31.88 -38.90 -0.48
C MET A 5 -31.63 -37.48 -1.03
N TRP A 6 -32.70 -36.78 -1.42
CA TRP A 6 -32.67 -35.43 -2.03
C TRP A 6 -33.53 -34.45 -1.23
N ASN A 7 -33.14 -34.23 0.03
CA ASN A 7 -33.88 -33.31 0.89
C ASN A 7 -33.75 -31.86 0.33
N PRO A 8 -34.86 -31.15 0.04
CA PRO A 8 -34.83 -29.79 -0.49
C PRO A 8 -34.08 -28.78 0.37
N LEU A 9 -34.10 -28.96 1.69
CA LEU A 9 -33.33 -28.11 2.61
C LEU A 9 -31.81 -28.30 2.44
N MET A 10 -31.37 -29.55 2.28
CA MET A 10 -29.96 -29.87 2.00
C MET A 10 -29.53 -29.38 0.63
N LEU A 11 -30.42 -29.48 -0.39
CA LEU A 11 -30.18 -28.90 -1.71
C LEU A 11 -30.07 -27.38 -1.63
N LEU A 12 -30.88 -26.72 -0.82
CA LEU A 12 -30.81 -25.29 -0.61
C LEU A 12 -29.48 -24.85 0.03
N LEU A 13 -29.01 -25.62 1.02
CA LEU A 13 -27.69 -25.37 1.64
C LEU A 13 -26.56 -25.48 0.63
N LEU A 14 -26.64 -26.39 -0.34
CA LEU A 14 -25.64 -26.53 -1.41
C LEU A 14 -25.74 -25.47 -2.47
N THR A 15 -26.97 -25.23 -2.98
CA THR A 15 -27.16 -24.35 -4.14
C THR A 15 -27.23 -22.88 -3.77
N LYS A 16 -27.49 -22.57 -2.50
CA LYS A 16 -27.78 -21.22 -1.97
C LYS A 16 -28.85 -20.47 -2.79
N SER A 17 -29.66 -21.22 -3.57
CA SER A 17 -30.68 -20.67 -4.47
C SER A 17 -31.97 -21.46 -4.39
N TRP A 18 -33.05 -20.81 -3.99
CA TRP A 18 -34.38 -21.39 -3.99
C TRP A 18 -34.85 -21.83 -5.38
N GLY A 19 -34.52 -21.08 -6.43
CA GLY A 19 -34.87 -21.40 -7.81
C GLY A 19 -34.21 -22.69 -8.29
N ILE A 20 -32.90 -22.82 -8.11
CA ILE A 20 -32.15 -24.04 -8.49
C ILE A 20 -32.63 -25.25 -7.66
N THR A 21 -32.81 -25.07 -6.35
CA THR A 21 -33.35 -26.10 -5.47
C THR A 21 -34.73 -26.62 -5.93
N ALA A 22 -35.63 -25.70 -6.30
CA ALA A 22 -36.96 -26.03 -6.79
C ALA A 22 -36.87 -26.82 -8.14
N VAL A 23 -36.03 -26.38 -9.08
CA VAL A 23 -35.82 -27.07 -10.37
C VAL A 23 -35.31 -28.50 -10.14
N ILE A 24 -34.28 -28.68 -9.33
CA ILE A 24 -33.71 -29.99 -9.03
C ILE A 24 -34.75 -30.88 -8.36
N THR A 25 -35.51 -30.35 -7.38
CA THR A 25 -36.55 -31.07 -6.70
C THR A 25 -37.65 -31.54 -7.65
N ILE A 26 -38.11 -30.68 -8.56
CA ILE A 26 -39.10 -31.00 -9.59
C ILE A 26 -38.57 -32.12 -10.52
N VAL A 27 -37.31 -32.02 -10.96
CA VAL A 27 -36.68 -33.02 -11.82
C VAL A 27 -36.63 -34.40 -11.10
N VAL A 28 -36.20 -34.41 -9.83
CA VAL A 28 -36.16 -35.63 -9.01
C VAL A 28 -37.56 -36.25 -8.84
N ILE A 29 -38.58 -35.44 -8.60
CA ILE A 29 -39.96 -35.89 -8.53
C ILE A 29 -40.42 -36.46 -9.87
N ALA A 30 -40.18 -35.80 -10.97
CA ALA A 30 -40.54 -36.22 -12.32
C ALA A 30 -39.87 -37.58 -12.70
N ILE A 31 -38.57 -37.71 -12.42
CA ILE A 31 -37.83 -38.97 -12.63
C ILE A 31 -38.44 -40.09 -11.76
N SER A 32 -38.68 -39.80 -10.49
CA SER A 32 -39.28 -40.77 -9.58
C SER A 32 -40.67 -41.25 -10.02
N PHE A 33 -41.48 -40.32 -10.59
CA PHE A 33 -42.79 -40.65 -11.15
C PHE A 33 -42.65 -41.52 -12.42
N MET A 34 -41.77 -41.14 -13.38
CA MET A 34 -41.51 -41.94 -14.56
C MET A 34 -41.01 -43.36 -14.25
N VAL A 35 -40.18 -43.50 -13.23
CA VAL A 35 -39.69 -44.81 -12.78
C VAL A 35 -40.76 -45.62 -12.16
N SER A 36 -41.67 -45.02 -11.34
CA SER A 36 -42.76 -45.71 -10.71
C SER A 36 -43.81 -46.24 -11.69
N THR A 37 -44.02 -45.50 -12.79
CA THR A 37 -45.00 -45.86 -13.84
C THR A 37 -44.42 -46.73 -14.95
N SER A 38 -43.10 -46.79 -15.11
CA SER A 38 -42.44 -47.61 -16.14
C SER A 38 -42.54 -49.11 -15.84
N GLN A 39 -42.89 -49.89 -16.83
CA GLN A 39 -42.84 -51.37 -16.76
C GLN A 39 -41.47 -51.94 -17.14
N SER A 40 -40.59 -51.15 -17.73
CA SER A 40 -39.28 -51.58 -18.17
C SER A 40 -38.27 -51.67 -17.01
N LEU A 41 -37.77 -52.88 -16.76
CA LEU A 41 -36.72 -53.11 -15.77
C LEU A 41 -35.43 -52.28 -16.07
N ARG A 42 -35.10 -52.14 -17.36
CA ARG A 42 -33.93 -51.34 -17.77
C ARG A 42 -34.05 -49.89 -17.35
N VAL A 43 -35.21 -49.27 -17.54
CA VAL A 43 -35.49 -47.89 -17.11
C VAL A 43 -35.36 -47.75 -15.60
N LYS A 44 -35.88 -48.72 -14.84
CA LYS A 44 -35.78 -48.72 -13.38
C LYS A 44 -34.33 -48.82 -12.90
N VAL A 45 -33.53 -49.70 -13.52
CA VAL A 45 -32.10 -49.86 -13.19
C VAL A 45 -31.29 -48.62 -13.54
N TRP A 46 -31.50 -48.03 -14.72
CA TRP A 46 -30.83 -46.80 -15.11
C TRP A 46 -31.14 -45.62 -14.18
N ALA A 47 -32.42 -45.46 -13.83
CA ALA A 47 -32.82 -44.39 -12.93
C ALA A 47 -32.31 -44.61 -11.50
N PHE A 48 -32.28 -45.85 -11.01
CA PHE A 48 -31.67 -46.20 -9.73
C PHE A 48 -30.17 -45.86 -9.71
N ASN A 49 -29.43 -46.26 -10.74
CA ASN A 49 -28.02 -45.98 -10.84
C ASN A 49 -27.75 -44.46 -10.91
N LEU A 50 -28.53 -43.70 -11.68
CA LEU A 50 -28.44 -42.27 -11.75
C LEU A 50 -28.69 -41.60 -10.39
N CYS A 51 -29.74 -42.01 -9.68
CA CYS A 51 -30.03 -41.50 -8.35
C CYS A 51 -28.95 -41.87 -7.33
N ALA A 52 -28.40 -43.09 -7.41
CA ALA A 52 -27.35 -43.54 -6.51
C ALA A 52 -26.03 -42.71 -6.75
N LEU A 53 -25.61 -42.60 -8.00
CA LEU A 53 -24.41 -41.80 -8.35
C LEU A 53 -24.55 -40.33 -7.96
N SER A 54 -25.72 -39.75 -8.24
CA SER A 54 -25.99 -38.36 -7.88
C SER A 54 -26.01 -38.19 -6.35
N SER A 55 -26.56 -39.17 -5.59
CA SER A 55 -26.55 -39.14 -4.13
C SER A 55 -25.13 -39.26 -3.57
N ILE A 56 -24.30 -40.12 -4.16
CA ILE A 56 -22.88 -40.24 -3.78
C ILE A 56 -22.18 -38.91 -3.99
N ALA A 57 -22.32 -38.30 -5.18
CA ALA A 57 -21.70 -36.98 -5.49
C ALA A 57 -22.17 -35.89 -4.50
N PHE A 58 -23.47 -35.87 -4.19
CA PHE A 58 -24.07 -34.94 -3.23
C PHE A 58 -23.51 -35.09 -1.81
N HIS A 59 -23.44 -36.29 -1.30
CA HIS A 59 -22.91 -36.54 0.04
C HIS A 59 -21.39 -36.32 0.09
N SER A 60 -20.70 -36.67 -0.99
CA SER A 60 -19.28 -36.35 -1.11
C SER A 60 -19.06 -34.82 -1.06
N GLU A 61 -19.86 -34.02 -1.77
CA GLU A 61 -19.75 -32.55 -1.72
C GLU A 61 -19.96 -32.03 -0.29
N LEU A 62 -20.94 -32.55 0.46
CA LEU A 62 -21.14 -32.15 1.86
C LEU A 62 -19.95 -32.52 2.75
N LEU A 63 -19.40 -33.73 2.59
CA LEU A 63 -18.19 -34.14 3.30
C LEU A 63 -17.02 -33.25 2.97
N PHE A 64 -16.82 -32.94 1.69
CA PHE A 64 -15.71 -32.08 1.26
C PHE A 64 -15.87 -30.63 1.78
N ARG A 65 -17.11 -30.13 1.93
CA ARG A 65 -17.35 -28.80 2.53
C ARG A 65 -17.04 -28.76 4.02
N GLU A 66 -17.32 -29.87 4.74
CA GLU A 66 -17.12 -29.93 6.18
C GLU A 66 -15.67 -30.24 6.58
N PHE A 67 -15.02 -31.15 5.85
CA PHE A 67 -13.71 -31.67 6.26
C PHE A 67 -12.51 -31.05 5.51
N LEU A 68 -12.73 -30.40 4.37
CA LEU A 68 -11.66 -29.73 3.64
C LEU A 68 -11.68 -28.24 3.92
N SER A 69 -10.62 -27.78 4.56
CA SER A 69 -10.43 -26.35 4.82
C SER A 69 -10.01 -25.60 3.56
N ASP A 70 -10.15 -24.28 3.57
CA ASP A 70 -9.59 -23.41 2.52
C ASP A 70 -8.05 -23.49 2.39
N LYS A 71 -7.38 -24.14 3.35
CA LYS A 71 -5.94 -24.44 3.24
C LYS A 71 -5.67 -25.60 2.29
N ASP A 72 -6.61 -26.55 2.23
CA ASP A 72 -6.48 -27.74 1.41
C ASP A 72 -6.92 -27.48 -0.04
N ILE A 73 -7.85 -26.54 -0.23
CA ILE A 73 -8.36 -26.14 -1.55
C ILE A 73 -8.43 -24.63 -1.60
N PRO A 74 -7.43 -23.95 -2.18
CA PRO A 74 -7.42 -22.51 -2.30
C PRO A 74 -8.68 -21.99 -3.02
N ASN A 75 -9.42 -21.12 -2.36
CA ASN A 75 -10.60 -20.48 -2.91
C ASN A 75 -10.46 -18.97 -2.75
N LEU A 76 -9.64 -18.38 -3.61
CA LEU A 76 -9.17 -17.00 -3.49
C LEU A 76 -10.05 -16.00 -4.24
N TYR A 77 -10.87 -16.48 -5.17
CA TYR A 77 -11.59 -15.64 -6.13
C TYR A 77 -13.09 -15.89 -6.08
N GLU A 78 -13.85 -14.84 -6.40
CA GLU A 78 -15.30 -14.88 -6.66
C GLU A 78 -15.57 -14.50 -8.11
N LEU A 79 -16.51 -15.20 -8.75
CA LEU A 79 -16.97 -14.89 -10.10
C LEU A 79 -18.03 -13.77 -10.07
N HIS A 80 -17.74 -12.67 -10.75
CA HIS A 80 -18.65 -11.53 -10.93
C HIS A 80 -19.12 -11.47 -12.38
N GLY A 81 -20.03 -12.35 -12.75
CA GLY A 81 -20.55 -12.44 -14.11
C GLY A 81 -19.50 -12.87 -15.14
N LYS A 82 -18.68 -11.93 -15.63
CA LYS A 82 -17.71 -12.17 -16.70
C LYS A 82 -16.24 -12.09 -16.26
N TYR A 83 -15.96 -11.85 -14.99
CA TYR A 83 -14.61 -11.75 -14.47
C TYR A 83 -14.51 -12.35 -13.07
N TYR A 84 -13.32 -12.79 -12.67
CA TYR A 84 -13.01 -13.16 -11.29
C TYR A 84 -12.40 -11.98 -10.55
N PHE A 85 -12.66 -11.88 -9.25
CA PHE A 85 -11.99 -10.92 -8.38
C PHE A 85 -11.66 -11.57 -7.02
N ASN A 86 -10.71 -10.99 -6.30
CA ASN A 86 -10.30 -11.53 -5.00
C ASN A 86 -11.47 -11.55 -4.03
N LYS A 87 -11.59 -12.63 -3.25
CA LYS A 87 -12.56 -12.69 -2.16
C LYS A 87 -12.26 -11.66 -1.08
N PRO A 88 -13.31 -11.11 -0.43
CA PRO A 88 -13.15 -10.33 0.78
C PRO A 88 -12.55 -11.15 1.93
N PHE A 89 -11.87 -10.45 2.86
CA PHE A 89 -11.38 -10.98 4.13
C PHE A 89 -10.46 -12.20 4.01
N LEU A 90 -9.69 -12.30 2.92
CA LEU A 90 -8.64 -13.32 2.81
C LEU A 90 -7.53 -13.06 3.82
N ASP A 91 -7.01 -14.14 4.39
CA ASP A 91 -5.76 -14.19 5.15
C ASP A 91 -5.06 -15.49 4.80
N LYS A 92 -4.14 -15.41 3.86
CA LYS A 92 -3.44 -16.58 3.28
C LYS A 92 -1.94 -16.35 3.27
N GLU A 93 -1.19 -17.42 3.37
CA GLU A 93 0.24 -17.45 3.13
C GLU A 93 0.51 -18.33 1.90
N PHE A 94 1.26 -17.77 0.94
CA PHE A 94 1.80 -18.51 -0.18
C PHE A 94 3.24 -18.87 0.10
N ARG A 95 3.56 -20.14 -0.06
CA ARG A 95 4.91 -20.65 0.17
C ARG A 95 5.32 -21.55 -0.98
N THR A 96 6.40 -21.15 -1.65
CA THR A 96 7.10 -21.94 -2.66
C THR A 96 8.56 -22.10 -2.28
N ASN A 97 9.38 -22.67 -3.17
CA ASN A 97 10.82 -22.72 -2.96
C ASN A 97 11.51 -21.35 -3.14
N GLU A 98 10.84 -20.38 -3.77
CA GLU A 98 11.41 -19.09 -4.13
C GLU A 98 10.90 -17.95 -3.26
N TYR A 99 9.69 -18.07 -2.70
CA TYR A 99 9.10 -16.99 -1.89
C TYR A 99 8.17 -17.49 -0.81
N VAL A 100 8.03 -16.66 0.20
CA VAL A 100 6.97 -16.74 1.21
C VAL A 100 6.29 -15.38 1.26
N SER A 101 4.99 -15.32 0.98
CA SER A 101 4.24 -14.08 0.95
C SER A 101 2.94 -14.17 1.73
N SER A 102 2.60 -13.08 2.45
CA SER A 102 1.30 -12.92 3.10
C SER A 102 0.33 -12.22 2.14
N TYR A 103 -0.86 -12.80 2.00
CA TYR A 103 -1.91 -12.28 1.13
C TYR A 103 -3.18 -12.03 1.91
N LYS A 104 -3.49 -10.77 2.15
CA LYS A 104 -4.67 -10.34 2.90
C LYS A 104 -5.52 -9.40 2.09
N THR A 105 -6.84 -9.47 2.24
CA THR A 105 -7.77 -8.57 1.54
C THR A 105 -8.78 -7.94 2.50
N ASN A 106 -9.22 -6.74 2.15
CA ASN A 106 -10.28 -6.04 2.88
C ASN A 106 -11.68 -6.55 2.48
N CYS A 107 -12.73 -5.92 3.02
CA CYS A 107 -14.13 -6.23 2.74
C CYS A 107 -14.55 -6.07 1.26
N GLN A 108 -13.71 -5.46 0.41
CA GLN A 108 -13.96 -5.29 -1.02
C GLN A 108 -13.07 -6.19 -1.90
N GLY A 109 -12.19 -7.00 -1.31
CA GLY A 109 -11.24 -7.84 -2.02
C GLY A 109 -9.92 -7.16 -2.43
N TYR A 110 -9.68 -5.91 -2.02
CA TYR A 110 -8.39 -5.24 -2.28
C TYR A 110 -7.33 -5.68 -1.28
N ARG A 111 -6.09 -5.80 -1.74
CA ARG A 111 -4.96 -6.16 -0.88
C ARG A 111 -4.72 -5.15 0.22
N ILE A 112 -4.43 -5.65 1.41
CA ILE A 112 -4.05 -4.89 2.60
C ILE A 112 -2.83 -5.51 3.28
N ASP A 113 -2.16 -4.73 4.11
CA ASP A 113 -1.03 -5.21 4.93
C ASP A 113 -1.52 -5.91 6.20
N ASN A 114 -2.47 -5.29 6.91
CA ASN A 114 -2.92 -5.72 8.22
C ASN A 114 -4.45 -5.95 8.26
N LEU A 115 -4.88 -7.02 8.95
CA LEU A 115 -6.29 -7.35 9.16
C LEU A 115 -7.04 -6.31 10.01
N SER A 116 -6.38 -5.44 10.76
CA SER A 116 -7.03 -4.29 11.41
C SER A 116 -7.78 -3.41 10.40
N ASN A 117 -7.32 -3.37 9.15
CA ASN A 117 -7.89 -2.62 8.05
C ASN A 117 -8.88 -3.44 7.18
N ALA A 118 -9.20 -4.67 7.60
CA ALA A 118 -10.03 -5.57 6.80
C ALA A 118 -11.45 -5.02 6.54
N TYR A 119 -11.99 -4.24 7.45
CA TYR A 119 -13.31 -3.62 7.32
C TYR A 119 -13.29 -2.25 6.64
N ASP A 120 -12.11 -1.70 6.36
CA ASP A 120 -11.99 -0.41 5.70
C ASP A 120 -12.41 -0.52 4.23
N SER A 121 -13.38 0.30 3.84
CA SER A 121 -13.85 0.36 2.46
C SER A 121 -13.27 1.56 1.74
N VAL A 122 -12.71 1.32 0.56
CA VAL A 122 -12.29 2.39 -0.35
C VAL A 122 -13.51 2.93 -1.08
N LYS A 123 -13.85 4.19 -0.86
CA LYS A 123 -15.00 4.85 -1.52
C LYS A 123 -14.60 5.58 -2.79
N THR A 124 -13.40 6.13 -2.83
CA THR A 124 -12.86 6.87 -3.99
C THR A 124 -11.35 6.67 -4.05
N CYS A 125 -10.75 6.77 -5.24
CA CYS A 125 -9.30 6.78 -5.38
C CYS A 125 -8.84 7.89 -6.35
N ASP A 126 -7.58 8.28 -6.23
CA ASP A 126 -6.94 9.16 -7.22
C ASP A 126 -6.39 8.33 -8.37
N TRP A 127 -5.73 7.24 -8.05
CA TRP A 127 -5.08 6.34 -9.00
C TRP A 127 -5.57 4.91 -8.81
N LEU A 128 -6.08 4.33 -9.89
CA LEU A 128 -6.51 2.93 -9.93
C LEU A 128 -5.58 2.15 -10.84
N PHE A 129 -4.83 1.20 -10.28
CA PHE A 129 -3.98 0.29 -11.03
C PHE A 129 -4.75 -0.99 -11.33
N ILE A 130 -4.86 -1.33 -12.60
CA ILE A 130 -5.52 -2.53 -13.09
C ILE A 130 -4.52 -3.30 -13.95
N GLY A 131 -4.57 -4.59 -13.89
CA GLY A 131 -3.74 -5.55 -14.60
C GLY A 131 -3.99 -6.96 -14.08
N ASP A 132 -3.17 -7.86 -14.54
CA ASP A 132 -3.24 -9.28 -14.21
C ASP A 132 -2.51 -9.64 -12.88
N SER A 133 -1.92 -10.82 -12.82
CA SER A 133 -1.14 -11.29 -11.66
C SER A 133 0.11 -10.46 -11.37
N PHE A 134 0.71 -9.78 -12.36
CA PHE A 134 1.84 -8.89 -12.15
C PHE A 134 1.46 -7.64 -11.36
N THR A 135 0.24 -7.14 -11.54
CA THR A 135 -0.32 -6.05 -10.74
C THR A 135 -0.81 -6.56 -9.38
N GLN A 136 -1.47 -7.72 -9.33
CA GLN A 136 -1.92 -8.32 -8.08
C GLN A 136 -0.76 -8.61 -7.13
N GLY A 137 0.36 -9.13 -7.65
CA GLY A 137 1.61 -9.38 -6.94
C GLY A 137 1.47 -10.34 -5.76
N ALA A 138 0.77 -11.47 -5.94
CA ALA A 138 0.55 -12.46 -4.88
C ALA A 138 1.86 -13.07 -4.33
N GLN A 139 2.93 -13.06 -5.13
CA GLN A 139 4.24 -13.65 -4.84
C GLN A 139 5.08 -12.80 -3.87
N VAL A 140 4.74 -11.54 -3.66
CA VAL A 140 5.46 -10.62 -2.78
C VAL A 140 4.58 -10.10 -1.65
N ASN A 141 5.18 -9.64 -0.56
CA ASN A 141 4.44 -9.02 0.53
C ASN A 141 3.87 -7.66 0.10
N TYR A 142 2.82 -7.20 0.79
CA TYR A 142 2.15 -5.93 0.49
C TYR A 142 3.11 -4.75 0.40
N ASN A 143 4.11 -4.70 1.28
CA ASN A 143 5.09 -3.62 1.34
C ASN A 143 6.07 -3.59 0.17
N ASP A 144 6.20 -4.69 -0.56
CA ASP A 144 7.08 -4.82 -1.72
C ASP A 144 6.35 -4.60 -3.05
N LEU A 145 5.01 -4.46 -3.03
CA LEU A 145 4.22 -4.18 -4.23
C LEU A 145 4.59 -2.83 -4.84
N TYR A 146 4.70 -2.76 -6.15
CA TYR A 146 5.00 -1.51 -6.84
C TYR A 146 3.95 -0.42 -6.56
N THR A 147 2.69 -0.78 -6.36
CA THR A 147 1.61 0.15 -6.00
C THR A 147 1.80 0.73 -4.59
N THR A 148 2.27 -0.08 -3.64
CA THR A 148 2.64 0.38 -2.28
C THR A 148 3.90 1.25 -2.31
N LEU A 149 4.90 0.87 -3.12
CA LEU A 149 6.11 1.68 -3.33
C LEU A 149 5.78 3.02 -3.99
N LEU A 150 4.85 3.05 -4.96
CA LEU A 150 4.35 4.29 -5.55
C LEU A 150 3.62 5.15 -4.52
N PHE A 151 2.83 4.54 -3.63
CA PHE A 151 2.18 5.29 -2.55
C PHE A 151 3.22 6.00 -1.66
N ARG A 152 4.35 5.37 -1.35
CA ARG A 152 5.45 6.02 -0.60
C ARG A 152 6.03 7.24 -1.33
N ASN A 153 6.05 7.22 -2.66
CA ASN A 153 6.52 8.34 -3.48
C ASN A 153 5.45 9.41 -3.72
N PHE A 154 4.17 9.06 -3.59
CA PHE A 154 3.01 9.92 -3.83
C PHE A 154 1.96 9.77 -2.72
N PRO A 155 2.32 10.06 -1.47
CA PRO A 155 1.47 9.80 -0.32
C PRO A 155 0.19 10.66 -0.27
N ASP A 156 0.15 11.73 -1.05
CA ASP A 156 -1.03 12.57 -1.25
C ASP A 156 -2.07 11.94 -2.20
N LYS A 157 -1.79 10.76 -2.76
CA LYS A 157 -2.69 10.03 -3.65
C LYS A 157 -3.30 8.82 -2.96
N ILE A 158 -4.59 8.63 -3.13
CA ILE A 158 -5.25 7.37 -2.77
C ILE A 158 -5.02 6.42 -3.95
N ILE A 159 -4.14 5.42 -3.75
CA ILE A 159 -3.78 4.43 -4.76
C ILE A 159 -4.48 3.11 -4.45
N VAL A 160 -5.14 2.53 -5.44
CA VAL A 160 -5.79 1.22 -5.33
C VAL A 160 -5.15 0.25 -6.31
N ASN A 161 -4.75 -0.91 -5.80
CA ASN A 161 -4.32 -2.06 -6.57
C ASN A 161 -5.53 -2.96 -6.83
N ALA A 162 -5.95 -3.07 -8.08
CA ALA A 162 -7.03 -3.92 -8.54
C ALA A 162 -6.52 -4.97 -9.55
N GLY A 163 -5.34 -5.52 -9.31
CA GLY A 163 -4.80 -6.63 -10.09
C GLY A 163 -5.60 -7.92 -9.88
N ILE A 164 -5.76 -8.69 -10.96
CA ILE A 164 -6.60 -9.89 -11.03
C ILE A 164 -5.80 -11.02 -11.67
N SER A 165 -5.36 -11.99 -10.88
CA SER A 165 -4.58 -13.10 -11.40
C SER A 165 -5.31 -13.87 -12.50
N GLY A 166 -4.61 -14.13 -13.61
CA GLY A 166 -5.13 -14.84 -14.76
C GLY A 166 -6.19 -14.08 -15.57
N ALA A 167 -6.39 -12.79 -15.29
CA ALA A 167 -7.28 -11.96 -16.08
C ALA A 167 -6.65 -11.60 -17.43
N GLY A 168 -7.47 -11.53 -18.46
CA GLY A 168 -7.12 -10.88 -19.70
C GLY A 168 -7.74 -9.48 -19.76
N LEU A 169 -7.33 -8.69 -20.73
CA LEU A 169 -7.72 -7.26 -20.86
C LEU A 169 -9.24 -7.03 -20.86
N TYR A 170 -10.07 -7.97 -21.32
CA TYR A 170 -11.53 -7.87 -21.24
C TYR A 170 -12.10 -8.20 -19.86
N ASP A 171 -11.48 -9.12 -19.10
CA ASP A 171 -11.89 -9.43 -17.71
C ASP A 171 -11.64 -8.19 -16.84
N GLU A 172 -10.49 -7.57 -17.01
CA GLU A 172 -10.12 -6.31 -16.35
C GLU A 172 -11.06 -5.16 -16.74
N LEU A 173 -11.43 -5.06 -18.03
CA LEU A 173 -12.39 -4.08 -18.51
C LEU A 173 -13.78 -4.30 -17.89
N ASN A 174 -14.20 -5.54 -17.73
CA ASN A 174 -15.47 -5.87 -17.09
C ASN A 174 -15.44 -5.55 -15.59
N TYR A 175 -14.32 -5.82 -14.90
CA TYR A 175 -14.10 -5.34 -13.54
C TYR A 175 -14.21 -3.81 -13.45
N PHE A 176 -13.55 -3.08 -14.36
CA PHE A 176 -13.60 -1.62 -14.37
C PHE A 176 -15.02 -1.11 -14.53
N LYS A 177 -15.79 -1.68 -15.47
CA LYS A 177 -17.19 -1.32 -15.73
C LYS A 177 -18.09 -1.54 -14.51
N ASP A 178 -17.87 -2.64 -13.78
CA ASP A 178 -18.70 -3.02 -12.64
C ASP A 178 -18.25 -2.33 -11.34
N LYS A 179 -17.01 -2.52 -10.94
CA LYS A 179 -16.47 -2.05 -9.64
C LYS A 179 -15.55 -0.82 -9.79
N GLY A 180 -14.63 -0.83 -10.75
CA GLY A 180 -13.60 0.20 -10.89
C GLY A 180 -14.14 1.62 -11.02
N LYS A 181 -15.19 1.80 -11.81
CA LYS A 181 -15.87 3.11 -12.00
C LYS A 181 -16.46 3.67 -10.70
N THR A 182 -16.93 2.81 -9.80
CA THR A 182 -17.54 3.25 -8.53
C THR A 182 -16.55 3.96 -7.62
N LEU A 183 -15.25 3.68 -7.77
CA LEU A 183 -14.16 4.33 -7.05
C LEU A 183 -13.85 5.74 -7.57
N ARG A 184 -14.44 6.16 -8.68
CA ARG A 184 -14.26 7.49 -9.30
C ARG A 184 -12.78 7.88 -9.44
N PRO A 185 -11.93 7.03 -10.05
CA PRO A 185 -10.51 7.32 -10.22
C PRO A 185 -10.31 8.58 -11.06
N LYS A 186 -9.26 9.35 -10.77
CA LYS A 186 -8.81 10.46 -11.63
C LYS A 186 -7.92 9.94 -12.77
N VAL A 187 -7.11 8.92 -12.47
CA VAL A 187 -6.25 8.25 -13.44
C VAL A 187 -6.40 6.74 -13.27
N VAL A 188 -6.60 6.06 -14.38
CA VAL A 188 -6.57 4.59 -14.47
C VAL A 188 -5.26 4.19 -15.13
N PHE A 189 -4.46 3.42 -14.44
CA PHE A 189 -3.23 2.82 -14.95
C PHE A 189 -3.53 1.37 -15.34
N LEU A 190 -3.41 1.08 -16.63
CA LEU A 190 -3.59 -0.27 -17.16
C LEU A 190 -2.22 -0.87 -17.45
N GLN A 191 -1.89 -1.95 -16.73
CA GLN A 191 -0.70 -2.74 -16.99
C GLN A 191 -0.92 -3.60 -18.22
N ILE A 192 0.11 -3.68 -19.07
CA ILE A 192 0.17 -4.57 -20.22
C ILE A 192 1.41 -5.48 -20.04
N GLY A 193 1.20 -6.77 -19.93
CA GLY A 193 2.26 -7.78 -19.86
C GLY A 193 2.59 -8.33 -21.25
N VAL A 194 3.88 -8.32 -21.62
CA VAL A 194 4.31 -9.00 -22.86
C VAL A 194 4.06 -10.51 -22.76
N PHE A 195 4.02 -11.01 -21.55
CA PHE A 195 3.80 -12.41 -21.25
C PHE A 195 2.47 -12.96 -21.80
N ASN A 196 1.34 -12.23 -21.64
CA ASN A 196 0.00 -12.78 -21.92
C ASN A 196 -0.99 -11.81 -22.61
N ASP A 197 -0.81 -10.48 -22.57
CA ASP A 197 -1.86 -9.54 -22.95
C ASP A 197 -2.00 -9.28 -24.45
N PHE A 198 -1.16 -9.86 -25.28
CA PHE A 198 -1.22 -9.67 -26.72
C PHE A 198 -2.01 -10.76 -27.47
N PHE A 199 -2.47 -11.80 -26.79
CA PHE A 199 -3.13 -12.92 -27.45
C PHE A 199 -4.41 -13.42 -26.75
N ASN A 200 -4.57 -13.33 -25.47
CA ASN A 200 -5.78 -13.79 -24.78
C ASN A 200 -6.86 -12.69 -24.71
N ILE A 201 -7.11 -12.05 -25.85
CA ILE A 201 -7.98 -10.89 -25.94
C ILE A 201 -9.37 -11.33 -26.38
N LYS A 202 -10.02 -12.09 -25.52
CA LYS A 202 -11.41 -12.53 -25.74
C LYS A 202 -12.28 -12.17 -24.54
N GLU A 203 -13.48 -11.73 -24.81
CA GLU A 203 -14.46 -11.56 -23.74
C GLU A 203 -14.86 -12.95 -23.21
N ARG A 204 -14.69 -13.14 -21.91
CA ARG A 204 -15.04 -14.37 -21.22
C ARG A 204 -16.55 -14.53 -21.16
N SER A 205 -17.02 -15.74 -21.40
CA SER A 205 -18.37 -16.15 -21.05
C SER A 205 -18.29 -17.12 -19.86
N ALA A 206 -19.10 -16.89 -18.83
CA ALA A 206 -19.19 -17.83 -17.72
C ALA A 206 -19.59 -19.21 -18.24
N THR A 207 -18.83 -20.22 -17.87
CA THR A 207 -19.05 -21.63 -18.25
C THR A 207 -19.66 -22.41 -17.09
N PHE A 208 -20.19 -23.60 -17.36
CA PHE A 208 -20.61 -24.51 -16.31
C PHE A 208 -19.43 -24.95 -15.42
N GLN A 209 -18.23 -24.99 -15.99
CA GLN A 209 -17.01 -25.28 -15.26
C GLN A 209 -16.70 -24.17 -14.23
N ASP A 210 -16.85 -22.90 -14.60
CA ASP A 210 -16.71 -21.78 -13.67
C ASP A 210 -17.70 -21.87 -12.52
N TYR A 211 -18.94 -22.22 -12.82
CA TYR A 211 -19.97 -22.46 -11.79
C TYR A 211 -19.57 -23.58 -10.81
N LEU A 212 -19.03 -24.69 -11.32
CA LEU A 212 -18.56 -25.78 -10.47
C LEU A 212 -17.34 -25.37 -9.64
N MET A 213 -16.39 -24.64 -10.23
CA MET A 213 -15.23 -24.13 -9.51
C MET A 213 -15.63 -23.19 -8.35
N GLU A 214 -16.68 -22.41 -8.51
CA GLU A 214 -17.16 -21.51 -7.46
C GLU A 214 -17.95 -22.22 -6.39
N ASN A 215 -18.78 -23.22 -6.76
CA ASN A 215 -19.82 -23.77 -5.90
C ASN A 215 -19.57 -25.20 -5.39
N SER A 216 -18.55 -25.92 -5.90
CA SER A 216 -18.28 -27.31 -5.52
C SER A 216 -16.87 -27.50 -4.97
N ASN A 217 -16.78 -27.85 -3.68
CA ASN A 217 -15.50 -28.23 -3.05
C ASN A 217 -14.96 -29.56 -3.64
N LEU A 218 -15.87 -30.47 -3.92
CA LEU A 218 -15.54 -31.74 -4.57
C LEU A 218 -14.89 -31.50 -5.93
N TYR A 219 -15.54 -30.69 -6.77
CA TYR A 219 -14.99 -30.36 -8.09
C TYR A 219 -13.64 -29.65 -7.99
N ARG A 220 -13.51 -28.64 -7.12
CA ARG A 220 -12.23 -27.94 -6.88
C ARG A 220 -11.13 -28.89 -6.44
N TYR A 221 -11.43 -29.81 -5.52
CA TYR A 221 -10.45 -30.79 -5.05
C TYR A 221 -9.91 -31.65 -6.19
N PHE A 222 -10.81 -32.19 -7.04
CA PHE A 222 -10.40 -32.97 -8.19
C PHE A 222 -9.69 -32.13 -9.24
N ALA A 223 -10.17 -30.94 -9.54
CA ALA A 223 -9.52 -30.01 -10.45
C ALA A 223 -8.10 -29.67 -9.99
N PHE A 224 -7.94 -29.37 -8.69
CA PHE A 224 -6.66 -29.01 -8.10
C PHE A 224 -5.65 -30.16 -8.07
N ASN A 225 -6.10 -31.39 -7.84
CA ASN A 225 -5.21 -32.53 -7.64
C ASN A 225 -4.97 -33.38 -8.89
N PHE A 226 -5.91 -33.40 -9.83
CA PHE A 226 -5.89 -34.35 -10.95
C PHE A 226 -5.99 -33.73 -12.35
N PHE A 227 -6.45 -32.48 -12.47
CA PHE A 227 -6.47 -31.79 -13.76
C PHE A 227 -5.29 -30.85 -13.89
N SER A 228 -4.92 -30.54 -15.14
CA SER A 228 -3.75 -29.70 -15.41
C SER A 228 -3.89 -28.32 -14.75
N THR A 229 -2.78 -27.83 -14.25
CA THR A 229 -2.68 -26.61 -13.47
C THR A 229 -2.97 -25.33 -14.26
N ASP A 230 -3.06 -25.41 -15.60
CA ASP A 230 -3.25 -24.26 -16.49
C ASP A 230 -4.61 -23.54 -16.30
N SER A 231 -5.55 -24.20 -15.62
CA SER A 231 -6.88 -23.64 -15.33
C SER A 231 -7.06 -23.12 -13.90
N LEU A 232 -6.04 -23.22 -13.07
CA LEU A 232 -6.10 -22.79 -11.66
C LEU A 232 -5.29 -21.51 -11.45
N PRO A 233 -5.89 -20.49 -10.82
CA PRO A 233 -5.25 -19.18 -10.64
C PRO A 233 -3.97 -19.19 -9.79
N LEU A 234 -3.57 -20.31 -9.21
CA LEU A 234 -2.31 -20.48 -8.46
C LEU A 234 -1.91 -21.94 -8.58
N GLY A 235 -1.50 -22.33 -9.79
CA GLY A 235 -0.95 -23.65 -10.05
C GLY A 235 0.33 -23.92 -9.26
N ARG A 236 0.70 -25.20 -9.12
CA ARG A 236 1.99 -25.60 -8.58
C ARG A 236 3.07 -25.32 -9.62
N TRP A 237 3.50 -24.07 -9.75
CA TRP A 237 4.60 -23.71 -10.62
C TRP A 237 5.90 -24.19 -10.00
N THR A 238 6.41 -25.30 -10.47
CA THR A 238 7.66 -25.91 -9.98
C THR A 238 8.78 -25.83 -11.00
N GLU A 239 8.49 -25.33 -12.21
CA GLU A 239 9.46 -25.23 -13.31
C GLU A 239 9.42 -23.83 -13.94
N PRO A 240 10.54 -23.38 -14.55
CA PRO A 240 10.56 -22.14 -15.31
C PRO A 240 9.45 -22.14 -16.35
N PHE A 241 8.81 -20.98 -16.56
CA PHE A 241 7.81 -20.85 -17.60
C PHE A 241 8.48 -20.92 -18.98
N PHE A 242 8.18 -21.98 -19.69
CA PHE A 242 8.55 -22.16 -21.10
C PHE A 242 7.33 -22.62 -21.87
N PRO A 243 7.15 -22.17 -23.12
CA PRO A 243 6.07 -22.68 -23.94
C PRO A 243 6.23 -24.18 -24.13
N SER A 244 5.17 -24.91 -23.91
CA SER A 244 5.16 -26.38 -24.05
C SER A 244 5.36 -26.85 -25.50
N LYS A 245 5.09 -25.96 -26.46
CA LYS A 245 5.18 -26.23 -27.91
C LYS A 245 5.58 -24.97 -28.67
N GLN A 246 6.17 -25.17 -29.89
CA GLN A 246 6.52 -24.08 -30.79
C GLN A 246 5.34 -23.20 -31.24
N ASP A 247 4.14 -23.75 -31.23
CA ASP A 247 2.90 -23.08 -31.57
C ASP A 247 2.24 -22.41 -30.37
N ASN A 248 2.94 -22.38 -29.26
CA ASN A 248 2.46 -21.67 -28.07
C ASN A 248 2.29 -20.18 -28.39
N ILE A 249 1.11 -19.73 -28.14
CA ILE A 249 0.63 -18.38 -28.46
C ILE A 249 1.42 -17.29 -27.74
N ASP A 250 1.96 -17.55 -26.56
CA ASP A 250 2.69 -16.61 -25.71
C ASP A 250 3.92 -16.01 -26.40
N TYR A 251 4.51 -16.77 -27.34
CA TYR A 251 5.67 -16.32 -28.10
C TYR A 251 5.35 -15.89 -29.54
N ASN A 252 4.11 -16.05 -29.99
CA ASN A 252 3.74 -15.71 -31.37
C ASN A 252 3.99 -14.22 -31.67
N ILE A 253 3.79 -13.34 -30.70
CA ILE A 253 4.04 -11.90 -30.85
C ILE A 253 5.52 -11.57 -31.09
N LEU A 254 6.44 -12.43 -30.66
CA LEU A 254 7.89 -12.29 -30.81
C LEU A 254 8.40 -12.80 -32.14
N PHE A 255 7.62 -13.57 -32.91
CA PHE A 255 8.06 -14.07 -34.20
C PHE A 255 7.98 -13.03 -35.31
N LYS A 256 9.02 -12.99 -36.17
CA LYS A 256 9.04 -12.14 -37.37
C LYS A 256 8.04 -12.58 -38.42
N ASP A 257 7.82 -13.88 -38.52
CA ASP A 257 6.88 -14.46 -39.47
C ASP A 257 5.46 -14.13 -39.03
N LYS A 258 4.84 -13.23 -39.76
CA LYS A 258 3.46 -12.75 -39.51
C LYS A 258 2.42 -13.85 -39.70
N SER A 259 2.75 -14.97 -40.37
CA SER A 259 1.85 -16.12 -40.45
C SER A 259 1.68 -16.82 -39.10
N LYS A 260 2.64 -16.64 -38.19
CA LYS A 260 2.58 -17.16 -36.82
C LYS A 260 1.87 -16.18 -35.86
N VAL A 261 1.83 -14.90 -36.22
CA VAL A 261 1.08 -13.87 -35.44
C VAL A 261 -0.30 -13.74 -36.04
N LYS A 262 -1.32 -14.10 -35.29
CA LYS A 262 -2.69 -13.88 -35.75
C LYS A 262 -2.96 -12.40 -35.89
N ILE A 263 -3.16 -11.92 -37.11
CA ILE A 263 -3.52 -10.50 -37.37
C ILE A 263 -4.76 -10.11 -36.56
N SER A 264 -5.70 -11.05 -36.39
CA SER A 264 -6.88 -10.88 -35.54
C SER A 264 -6.54 -10.50 -34.10
N ASP A 265 -5.43 -11.00 -33.53
CA ASP A 265 -5.06 -10.71 -32.15
C ASP A 265 -4.50 -9.29 -32.02
N MET A 266 -3.75 -8.80 -33.02
CA MET A 266 -3.27 -7.42 -33.06
C MET A 266 -4.43 -6.42 -33.19
N GLU A 267 -5.44 -6.73 -34.00
CA GLU A 267 -6.65 -5.92 -34.15
C GLU A 267 -7.53 -6.01 -32.88
N ALA A 268 -7.60 -7.19 -32.27
CA ALA A 268 -8.29 -7.39 -31.00
C ALA A 268 -7.65 -6.55 -29.89
N PHE A 269 -6.30 -6.50 -29.79
CA PHE A 269 -5.60 -5.63 -28.86
C PHE A 269 -5.99 -4.16 -29.05
N ARG A 270 -5.89 -3.65 -30.28
CA ARG A 270 -6.28 -2.27 -30.59
C ARG A 270 -7.74 -1.99 -30.23
N THR A 271 -8.63 -2.92 -30.56
CA THR A 271 -10.07 -2.78 -30.29
C THR A 271 -10.35 -2.76 -28.80
N CYS A 272 -9.70 -3.63 -28.02
CA CYS A 272 -9.83 -3.69 -26.57
C CYS A 272 -9.31 -2.41 -25.91
N ILE A 273 -8.12 -1.93 -26.29
CA ILE A 273 -7.56 -0.69 -25.75
C ILE A 273 -8.44 0.52 -26.09
N ASN A 274 -9.05 0.56 -27.27
CA ASN A 274 -10.01 1.60 -27.63
C ASN A 274 -11.30 1.51 -26.77
N ALA A 275 -11.77 0.30 -26.44
CA ALA A 275 -12.89 0.12 -25.51
C ALA A 275 -12.52 0.62 -24.10
N TRP A 276 -11.32 0.30 -23.61
CA TRP A 276 -10.78 0.82 -22.36
C TRP A 276 -10.78 2.36 -22.33
N LYS A 277 -10.23 2.98 -23.38
CA LYS A 277 -10.21 4.43 -23.51
C LYS A 277 -11.61 5.05 -23.36
N LYS A 278 -12.59 4.55 -24.12
CA LYS A 278 -13.97 5.04 -24.09
C LYS A 278 -14.60 4.93 -22.70
N GLU A 279 -14.37 3.77 -22.03
CA GLU A 279 -14.96 3.52 -20.72
C GLU A 279 -14.35 4.42 -19.64
N VAL A 280 -13.03 4.64 -19.67
CA VAL A 280 -12.33 5.51 -18.71
C VAL A 280 -12.69 6.99 -18.96
N GLU A 281 -12.68 7.43 -20.20
CA GLU A 281 -13.08 8.80 -20.56
C GLU A 281 -14.55 9.09 -20.22
N SER A 282 -15.44 8.08 -20.24
CA SER A 282 -16.85 8.24 -19.90
C SER A 282 -17.13 8.77 -18.50
N ILE A 283 -16.17 8.60 -17.58
CA ILE A 283 -16.25 9.11 -16.21
C ILE A 283 -15.34 10.33 -15.96
N GLY A 284 -14.77 10.90 -17.03
CA GLY A 284 -13.84 12.03 -16.95
C GLY A 284 -12.46 11.68 -16.40
N ALA A 285 -12.12 10.39 -16.33
CA ALA A 285 -10.80 9.92 -15.91
C ALA A 285 -9.83 9.85 -17.09
N LYS A 286 -8.52 9.80 -16.77
CA LYS A 286 -7.45 9.62 -17.74
C LYS A 286 -6.97 8.17 -17.75
N LEU A 287 -6.84 7.57 -18.93
CA LEU A 287 -6.21 6.26 -19.12
C LEU A 287 -4.71 6.43 -19.39
N VAL A 288 -3.89 5.71 -18.67
CA VAL A 288 -2.44 5.62 -18.84
C VAL A 288 -2.05 4.16 -18.96
N LEU A 289 -1.28 3.81 -19.99
CA LEU A 289 -0.82 2.45 -20.22
C LEU A 289 0.62 2.30 -19.78
N PHE A 290 1.02 1.14 -19.24
CA PHE A 290 2.43 0.82 -19.05
C PHE A 290 2.71 -0.65 -19.35
N LEU A 291 3.85 -0.90 -19.99
CA LEU A 291 4.28 -2.22 -20.46
C LEU A 291 5.32 -2.81 -19.51
N ILE A 292 5.08 -4.05 -19.08
CA ILE A 292 6.04 -4.89 -18.36
C ILE A 292 6.59 -5.92 -19.38
N PRO A 293 7.93 -6.03 -19.54
CA PRO A 293 8.53 -6.98 -20.46
C PRO A 293 8.40 -8.42 -19.99
N SER A 294 8.59 -9.39 -20.89
CA SER A 294 8.77 -10.79 -20.53
C SER A 294 10.20 -11.06 -20.02
N LYS A 295 10.39 -12.20 -19.34
CA LYS A 295 11.71 -12.64 -18.83
C LYS A 295 12.74 -12.74 -19.95
N GLU A 296 12.33 -13.26 -21.11
CA GLU A 296 13.19 -13.47 -22.28
C GLU A 296 13.63 -12.15 -22.92
N GLN A 297 12.86 -11.09 -22.80
CA GLN A 297 13.29 -9.76 -23.25
C GLN A 297 14.36 -9.16 -22.33
N VAL A 298 14.40 -9.57 -21.06
CA VAL A 298 15.31 -9.05 -20.03
C VAL A 298 16.56 -9.90 -19.88
N SER A 299 16.44 -11.24 -20.03
CA SER A 299 17.54 -12.16 -19.85
C SER A 299 17.95 -12.84 -21.17
N PRO A 300 19.07 -12.40 -21.79
CA PRO A 300 19.60 -13.05 -22.98
C PRO A 300 19.95 -14.53 -22.76
N ALA A 301 20.36 -14.90 -21.54
CA ALA A 301 20.68 -16.29 -21.21
C ALA A 301 19.41 -17.17 -21.22
N LEU A 302 18.32 -16.70 -20.61
CA LEU A 302 17.05 -17.40 -20.64
C LEU A 302 16.48 -17.49 -22.07
N LEU A 303 16.57 -16.40 -22.83
CA LEU A 303 16.17 -16.41 -24.25
C LEU A 303 16.94 -17.47 -25.02
N GLN A 304 18.25 -17.60 -24.84
CA GLN A 304 19.07 -18.62 -25.50
C GLN A 304 18.64 -20.03 -25.07
N GLU A 305 18.31 -20.26 -23.82
CA GLU A 305 17.81 -21.54 -23.33
C GLU A 305 16.48 -21.90 -23.96
N VAL A 306 15.53 -20.96 -24.04
CA VAL A 306 14.24 -21.15 -24.72
C VAL A 306 14.44 -21.47 -26.21
N MET A 307 15.28 -20.70 -26.88
CA MET A 307 15.60 -20.95 -28.30
C MET A 307 16.17 -22.35 -28.52
N ASN A 308 17.11 -22.79 -27.68
CA ASN A 308 17.70 -24.13 -27.76
C ASN A 308 16.65 -25.22 -27.49
N ARG A 309 15.83 -25.06 -26.46
CA ARG A 309 14.81 -26.04 -26.06
C ARG A 309 13.79 -26.29 -27.19
N TYR A 310 13.37 -25.24 -27.87
CA TYR A 310 12.32 -25.28 -28.89
C TYR A 310 12.86 -25.19 -30.32
N ASN A 311 14.19 -25.27 -30.50
CA ASN A 311 14.86 -25.22 -31.81
C ASN A 311 14.46 -23.97 -32.64
N ILE A 312 14.46 -22.81 -31.99
CA ILE A 312 14.11 -21.52 -32.59
C ILE A 312 15.40 -20.80 -33.00
N ALA A 313 15.54 -20.45 -34.29
CA ALA A 313 16.66 -19.63 -34.73
C ALA A 313 16.50 -18.15 -34.31
N PRO A 314 17.57 -17.46 -33.88
CA PRO A 314 17.50 -16.04 -33.47
C PRO A 314 16.92 -15.14 -34.58
N THR A 315 17.14 -15.51 -35.85
CA THR A 315 16.63 -14.81 -37.03
C THR A 315 15.10 -14.84 -37.16
N GLN A 316 14.43 -15.79 -36.49
CA GLN A 316 12.98 -15.93 -36.50
C GLN A 316 12.28 -15.00 -35.50
N LEU A 317 13.03 -14.48 -34.52
CA LEU A 317 12.46 -13.65 -33.44
C LEU A 317 12.70 -12.15 -33.67
N ASP A 318 11.75 -11.39 -33.21
CA ASP A 318 11.81 -9.95 -33.07
C ASP A 318 11.35 -9.55 -31.64
N MET A 319 12.32 -9.45 -30.75
CA MET A 319 12.08 -9.19 -29.32
C MET A 319 11.48 -7.81 -29.04
N THR A 320 11.42 -6.93 -30.04
CA THR A 320 10.83 -5.58 -29.90
C THR A 320 9.44 -5.47 -30.53
N ALA A 321 8.92 -6.54 -31.12
CA ALA A 321 7.62 -6.52 -31.79
C ALA A 321 6.45 -6.13 -30.85
N PRO A 322 6.33 -6.69 -29.64
CA PRO A 322 5.26 -6.30 -28.71
C PRO A 322 5.37 -4.83 -28.27
N ASN A 323 6.59 -4.34 -28.01
CA ASN A 323 6.82 -2.96 -27.62
C ASN A 323 6.38 -1.98 -28.74
N ARG A 324 6.73 -2.29 -30.00
CA ARG A 324 6.28 -1.48 -31.16
C ARG A 324 4.77 -1.51 -31.34
N LEU A 325 4.13 -2.68 -31.15
CA LEU A 325 2.66 -2.76 -31.23
C LEU A 325 2.01 -1.91 -30.14
N PHE A 326 2.47 -2.06 -28.90
CA PHE A 326 2.03 -1.26 -27.76
C PHE A 326 2.17 0.25 -28.03
N GLU A 327 3.35 0.68 -28.48
CA GLU A 327 3.63 2.08 -28.78
C GLU A 327 2.75 2.62 -29.92
N ASN A 328 2.62 1.85 -31.02
CA ASN A 328 1.82 2.25 -32.17
C ASN A 328 0.33 2.38 -31.82
N VAL A 329 -0.24 1.44 -31.07
CA VAL A 329 -1.64 1.48 -30.63
C VAL A 329 -1.86 2.66 -29.68
N SER A 330 -0.96 2.85 -28.73
CA SER A 330 -1.04 3.95 -27.76
C SER A 330 -0.98 5.32 -28.43
N LYS A 331 -0.05 5.50 -29.37
CA LYS A 331 0.06 6.75 -30.18
C LYS A 331 -1.16 6.98 -31.06
N ALA A 332 -1.63 5.93 -31.75
CA ALA A 332 -2.80 6.04 -32.64
C ALA A 332 -4.09 6.43 -31.87
N LEU A 333 -4.19 6.02 -30.60
CA LEU A 333 -5.30 6.36 -29.72
C LEU A 333 -5.04 7.62 -28.87
N ASN A 334 -3.88 8.29 -29.05
CA ASN A 334 -3.46 9.45 -28.26
C ASN A 334 -3.52 9.18 -26.75
N LEU A 335 -2.97 8.03 -26.32
CA LEU A 335 -2.88 7.62 -24.93
C LEU A 335 -1.49 7.90 -24.36
N GLU A 336 -1.44 8.37 -23.13
CA GLU A 336 -0.20 8.39 -22.36
C GLU A 336 0.24 6.95 -22.07
N HIS A 337 1.51 6.65 -22.33
CA HIS A 337 2.04 5.30 -22.19
C HIS A 337 3.52 5.29 -21.82
N TYR A 338 3.94 4.21 -21.14
CA TYR A 338 5.30 3.99 -20.67
C TYR A 338 5.75 2.57 -20.95
N ASP A 339 6.80 2.39 -21.70
CA ASP A 339 7.48 1.12 -21.88
C ASP A 339 8.60 0.99 -20.84
N LEU A 340 8.46 0.06 -19.90
CA LEU A 340 9.40 -0.11 -18.79
C LEU A 340 10.56 -1.04 -19.13
N THR A 341 10.60 -1.64 -20.31
CA THR A 341 11.60 -2.64 -20.72
C THR A 341 13.03 -2.18 -20.47
N GLN A 342 13.34 -0.92 -20.76
CA GLN A 342 14.69 -0.39 -20.59
C GLN A 342 15.14 -0.33 -19.11
N GLY A 343 14.20 -0.03 -18.19
CA GLY A 343 14.47 -0.05 -16.75
C GLY A 343 14.78 -1.46 -16.27
N PHE A 344 14.05 -2.44 -16.76
CA PHE A 344 14.27 -3.85 -16.45
C PHE A 344 15.62 -4.37 -16.96
N CYS A 345 16.00 -4.05 -18.20
CA CYS A 345 17.27 -4.47 -18.81
C CYS A 345 18.51 -3.82 -18.16
N LYS A 346 18.36 -2.69 -17.48
CA LYS A 346 19.47 -1.98 -16.83
C LYS A 346 19.67 -2.37 -15.36
N SER A 347 18.81 -3.22 -14.81
CA SER A 347 18.89 -3.63 -13.42
C SER A 347 20.02 -4.63 -13.20
N ASP A 348 20.82 -4.42 -12.15
CA ASP A 348 21.85 -5.36 -11.72
C ASP A 348 21.25 -6.63 -11.09
N ASN A 349 20.05 -6.54 -10.54
CA ASN A 349 19.32 -7.67 -9.96
C ASN A 349 18.27 -8.18 -10.94
N PHE A 350 18.18 -9.51 -11.11
CA PHE A 350 17.16 -10.10 -11.95
C PHE A 350 15.77 -9.82 -11.39
N PRO A 351 14.85 -9.23 -12.18
CA PRO A 351 13.61 -8.68 -11.67
C PRO A 351 12.47 -9.68 -11.50
N PHE A 352 12.66 -10.92 -11.91
CA PHE A 352 11.66 -11.99 -11.80
C PHE A 352 12.13 -13.06 -10.83
N PHE A 353 11.26 -13.97 -10.45
CA PHE A 353 11.67 -15.20 -9.81
C PHE A 353 12.32 -16.13 -10.84
N ASP A 354 13.17 -17.07 -10.40
CA ASP A 354 13.88 -17.94 -11.34
C ASP A 354 12.93 -18.92 -12.02
N GLN A 355 12.05 -19.55 -11.25
CA GLN A 355 11.11 -20.58 -11.72
C GLN A 355 9.71 -20.04 -11.98
N ASP A 356 9.27 -19.05 -11.25
CA ASP A 356 8.00 -18.37 -11.42
C ASP A 356 8.15 -17.20 -12.41
N GLU A 357 7.18 -16.97 -13.30
CA GLU A 357 7.20 -15.90 -14.30
C GLU A 357 7.00 -14.50 -13.72
N HIS A 358 6.55 -14.40 -12.48
CA HIS A 358 6.16 -13.15 -11.87
C HIS A 358 7.34 -12.31 -11.37
N LEU A 359 7.03 -11.04 -11.10
CA LEU A 359 7.99 -10.09 -10.56
C LEU A 359 8.39 -10.46 -9.12
N SER A 360 9.70 -10.47 -8.87
CA SER A 360 10.25 -10.46 -7.52
C SER A 360 10.09 -9.08 -6.87
N ALA A 361 10.45 -8.93 -5.60
CA ALA A 361 10.48 -7.62 -4.92
C ALA A 361 11.37 -6.60 -5.68
N SER A 362 12.46 -7.07 -6.31
CA SER A 362 13.30 -6.26 -7.18
C SER A 362 12.53 -5.77 -8.41
N GLY A 363 11.77 -6.65 -9.07
CA GLY A 363 10.94 -6.29 -10.22
C GLY A 363 9.88 -5.24 -9.87
N HIS A 364 9.18 -5.41 -8.76
CA HIS A 364 8.24 -4.40 -8.26
C HIS A 364 8.93 -3.05 -7.97
N THR A 365 10.14 -3.07 -7.42
CA THR A 365 10.94 -1.84 -7.21
C THR A 365 11.27 -1.14 -8.51
N ILE A 366 11.62 -1.88 -9.57
CA ILE A 366 11.88 -1.32 -10.90
C ILE A 366 10.63 -0.66 -11.47
N VAL A 367 9.48 -1.35 -11.44
CA VAL A 367 8.20 -0.77 -11.89
C VAL A 367 7.90 0.54 -11.16
N ALA A 368 8.00 0.55 -9.83
CA ALA A 368 7.75 1.74 -9.03
C ALA A 368 8.73 2.87 -9.38
N THR A 369 10.01 2.56 -9.54
CA THR A 369 11.06 3.53 -9.85
C THR A 369 10.86 4.17 -11.23
N GLU A 370 10.61 3.34 -12.25
CA GLU A 370 10.39 3.83 -13.61
C GLU A 370 9.10 4.66 -13.70
N LEU A 371 8.00 4.18 -13.14
CA LEU A 371 6.75 4.95 -13.11
C LEU A 371 6.91 6.24 -12.32
N THR A 372 7.63 6.25 -11.20
CA THR A 372 7.87 7.48 -10.42
C THR A 372 8.51 8.59 -11.26
N LYS A 373 9.46 8.27 -12.14
CA LYS A 373 10.10 9.27 -13.04
C LYS A 373 9.08 10.00 -13.91
N HIS A 374 8.07 9.29 -14.37
CA HIS A 374 7.04 9.83 -15.27
C HIS A 374 5.87 10.47 -14.53
N LEU A 375 5.57 10.00 -13.31
CA LEU A 375 4.39 10.43 -12.55
C LEU A 375 4.64 11.65 -11.66
N GLN A 376 5.87 12.16 -11.58
CA GLN A 376 6.21 13.39 -10.83
C GLN A 376 5.31 14.57 -11.19
N LYS A 377 4.87 14.66 -12.44
CA LYS A 377 3.94 15.71 -12.92
C LYS A 377 2.56 15.68 -12.26
N TYR A 378 2.17 14.57 -11.65
CA TYR A 378 0.93 14.40 -10.91
C TYR A 378 1.08 14.62 -9.41
N SER A 379 2.31 14.86 -8.94
CA SER A 379 2.63 15.00 -7.52
C SER A 379 2.63 16.45 -7.06
N ASN A 380 2.21 16.64 -5.80
CA ASN A 380 2.43 17.89 -5.08
C ASN A 380 3.81 17.89 -4.35
N SER A 381 4.77 17.11 -4.80
CA SER A 381 6.12 16.96 -4.22
C SER A 381 6.18 16.44 -2.77
N THR A 382 5.19 15.68 -2.33
CA THR A 382 5.20 14.99 -1.02
C THR A 382 5.81 13.59 -1.17
N LYS A 383 6.62 13.16 -0.22
CA LYS A 383 7.26 11.84 -0.20
C LYS A 383 7.20 11.24 1.20
N LEU A 384 6.82 9.97 1.32
CA LEU A 384 6.90 9.22 2.57
C LEU A 384 8.34 8.74 2.80
N LEU A 385 8.89 9.00 3.98
CA LEU A 385 10.28 8.67 4.33
C LEU A 385 10.41 7.48 5.30
N SER A 386 9.38 7.17 6.05
CA SER A 386 9.41 6.05 7.00
C SER A 386 9.31 4.69 6.31
N VAL A 387 9.95 3.68 6.86
CA VAL A 387 10.21 2.40 6.19
C VAL A 387 9.08 1.38 6.36
N ARG A 388 8.14 1.56 7.30
CA ARG A 388 7.05 0.61 7.60
C ARG A 388 5.81 1.38 8.06
N ASN A 389 4.63 0.75 8.00
CA ASN A 389 3.37 1.19 8.60
C ASN A 389 3.41 1.14 10.14
N SER A 390 4.49 1.60 10.72
CA SER A 390 4.64 1.84 12.13
C SER A 390 4.28 3.30 12.33
N HIS A 391 3.57 3.62 13.38
CA HIS A 391 3.22 4.98 13.80
C HIS A 391 4.46 5.87 13.99
N ASP A 392 5.23 6.06 12.88
CA ASP A 392 6.45 6.84 12.87
C ASP A 392 6.10 8.31 13.03
N ARG A 393 6.66 8.95 14.05
CA ARG A 393 6.30 10.31 14.47
C ARG A 393 7.50 11.14 14.90
N TYR A 394 7.21 12.40 15.19
CA TYR A 394 8.14 13.36 15.79
C TYR A 394 9.44 13.49 14.97
N PRO A 395 9.33 13.83 13.67
CA PRO A 395 10.52 14.03 12.86
C PRO A 395 11.36 15.20 13.35
N SER A 396 12.66 15.04 13.34
CA SER A 396 13.63 16.11 13.45
C SER A 396 14.76 15.86 12.43
N PHE A 397 15.57 16.87 12.18
CA PHE A 397 16.58 16.81 11.12
C PHE A 397 17.94 17.28 11.62
N TYR A 398 18.97 16.48 11.33
CA TYR A 398 20.34 16.80 11.69
C TYR A 398 21.32 16.31 10.61
N GLU A 399 22.14 17.20 10.06
CA GLU A 399 23.23 16.93 9.11
C GLU A 399 22.87 15.97 7.96
N GLY A 400 21.73 16.17 7.31
CA GLY A 400 21.29 15.32 6.20
C GLY A 400 20.52 14.08 6.61
N ASN A 401 20.43 13.79 7.91
CA ASN A 401 19.71 12.64 8.45
C ASN A 401 18.36 13.04 9.05
N LEU A 402 17.36 12.23 8.79
CA LEU A 402 16.07 12.27 9.44
C LEU A 402 16.14 11.47 10.74
N LEU A 403 15.75 12.10 11.86
CA LEU A 403 15.48 11.42 13.13
C LEU A 403 13.98 11.29 13.31
N TYR A 404 13.53 10.17 13.87
CA TYR A 404 12.11 9.96 14.15
C TYR A 404 11.90 8.84 15.19
N GLN A 405 10.73 8.83 15.80
CA GLN A 405 10.28 7.72 16.64
C GLN A 405 9.65 6.66 15.76
N CYS A 406 9.90 5.39 16.06
CA CYS A 406 9.22 4.24 15.46
C CYS A 406 9.01 3.12 16.50
N GLN A 407 8.21 2.11 16.13
CA GLN A 407 8.01 0.93 16.97
C GLN A 407 8.80 -0.27 16.45
N ASP A 408 9.30 -1.10 17.37
CA ASP A 408 9.90 -2.40 17.06
C ASP A 408 8.82 -3.47 16.89
N LEU A 409 9.20 -4.59 16.29
CA LEU A 409 8.32 -5.77 16.15
C LEU A 409 7.86 -6.35 17.49
N ASP A 410 8.67 -6.16 18.53
CA ASP A 410 8.40 -6.62 19.90
C ASP A 410 7.53 -5.62 20.72
N GLY A 411 7.02 -4.57 20.07
CA GLY A 411 6.20 -3.53 20.72
C GLY A 411 7.00 -2.48 21.49
N GLY A 412 8.35 -2.51 21.46
CA GLY A 412 9.21 -1.49 22.03
C GLY A 412 9.26 -0.23 21.16
N TYR A 413 9.59 0.91 21.76
CA TYR A 413 9.77 2.18 21.07
C TYR A 413 11.26 2.41 20.75
N LEU A 414 11.50 2.97 19.57
CA LEU A 414 12.85 3.24 19.06
C LEU A 414 12.96 4.71 18.63
N ILE A 415 14.13 5.29 18.85
CA ILE A 415 14.56 6.49 18.13
C ILE A 415 15.49 6.06 17.01
N CYS A 416 15.12 6.36 15.79
CA CYS A 416 15.84 5.99 14.59
C CYS A 416 16.43 7.22 13.90
N SER A 417 17.58 7.04 13.26
CA SER A 417 18.19 7.99 12.32
C SER A 417 18.40 7.29 10.98
N GLN A 418 18.14 7.98 9.86
CA GLN A 418 18.40 7.46 8.51
C GLN A 418 18.65 8.58 7.51
N ASN A 419 19.27 8.24 6.38
CA ASN A 419 19.35 9.12 5.23
C ASN A 419 17.96 9.37 4.63
N LEU A 420 17.80 10.45 3.86
CA LEU A 420 16.51 10.78 3.19
C LEU A 420 16.09 9.80 2.10
N ASP A 421 16.98 8.95 1.63
CA ASP A 421 16.68 7.86 0.70
C ASP A 421 16.30 6.54 1.41
N GLY A 422 16.26 6.54 2.75
CA GLY A 422 15.93 5.38 3.57
C GLY A 422 17.13 4.48 3.89
N THR A 423 18.33 4.81 3.38
CA THR A 423 19.55 4.05 3.67
C THR A 423 20.17 4.43 5.01
N ASN A 424 21.12 3.64 5.47
CA ASN A 424 21.91 3.90 6.68
C ASN A 424 21.07 4.10 7.96
N ARG A 425 19.99 3.32 8.10
CA ARG A 425 19.13 3.39 9.29
C ARG A 425 19.88 2.89 10.51
N GLN A 426 19.91 3.70 11.56
CA GLN A 426 20.52 3.42 12.84
C GLN A 426 19.51 3.59 13.98
N ILE A 427 19.63 2.75 15.02
CA ILE A 427 18.84 2.87 16.25
C ILE A 427 19.70 3.67 17.25
N LEU A 428 19.21 4.84 17.66
CA LEU A 428 19.91 5.71 18.61
C LEU A 428 19.48 5.45 20.06
N ALA A 429 18.22 5.07 20.29
CA ALA A 429 17.69 4.69 21.60
C ALA A 429 16.60 3.62 21.45
N LYS A 430 16.42 2.79 22.47
CA LYS A 430 15.37 1.77 22.58
C LYS A 430 14.85 1.71 24.01
N SER A 431 13.52 1.66 24.19
CA SER A 431 12.84 1.48 25.47
C SER A 431 11.51 0.75 25.30
N TYR A 432 10.96 0.20 26.37
CA TYR A 432 9.57 -0.27 26.41
C TYR A 432 8.60 0.86 26.82
N GLU A 433 9.10 1.96 27.38
CA GLU A 433 8.37 3.21 27.56
C GLU A 433 8.39 4.00 26.23
N GLU A 434 7.40 4.85 26.02
CA GLU A 434 7.34 5.68 24.81
C GLU A 434 8.56 6.61 24.72
N LEU A 435 9.24 6.60 23.56
CA LEU A 435 10.32 7.49 23.21
C LEU A 435 9.85 8.46 22.13
N VAL A 436 9.70 9.75 22.46
CA VAL A 436 9.14 10.75 21.55
C VAL A 436 9.96 12.03 21.50
N HIS A 437 9.75 12.86 20.49
CA HIS A 437 10.39 14.16 20.28
C HIS A 437 11.94 14.09 20.28
N PRO A 438 12.56 13.23 19.48
CA PRO A 438 14.02 13.16 19.43
C PRO A 438 14.62 14.40 18.76
N ILE A 439 15.68 14.94 19.34
CA ILE A 439 16.44 16.04 18.77
C ILE A 439 17.93 15.89 19.09
N ILE A 440 18.79 16.26 18.15
CA ILE A 440 20.25 16.31 18.34
C ILE A 440 20.68 17.77 18.43
N SER A 441 21.63 18.07 19.32
CA SER A 441 22.26 19.40 19.40
C SER A 441 23.03 19.74 18.14
N GLN A 442 23.18 21.03 17.82
CA GLN A 442 23.81 21.48 16.58
C GLN A 442 25.25 20.98 16.37
N ASP A 443 25.97 20.72 17.45
CA ASP A 443 27.33 20.15 17.44
C ASP A 443 27.35 18.61 17.35
N GLY A 444 26.18 17.95 17.30
CA GLY A 444 26.05 16.49 17.20
C GLY A 444 26.36 15.73 18.49
N ARG A 445 26.68 16.43 19.57
CA ARG A 445 27.15 15.78 20.80
C ARG A 445 26.02 15.21 21.67
N TYR A 446 24.90 15.91 21.74
CA TYR A 446 23.80 15.54 22.62
C TYR A 446 22.56 15.12 21.85
N LEU A 447 22.00 13.95 22.21
CA LEU A 447 20.66 13.51 21.83
C LEU A 447 19.73 13.80 23.02
N ALA A 448 18.65 14.51 22.80
CA ALA A 448 17.58 14.67 23.78
C ALA A 448 16.27 14.07 23.26
N TYR A 449 15.48 13.51 24.17
CA TYR A 449 14.16 12.94 23.88
C TYR A 449 13.30 12.90 25.13
N THR A 450 12.00 12.68 24.94
CA THR A 450 11.04 12.43 26.01
C THR A 450 10.85 10.94 26.15
N GLU A 451 10.93 10.40 27.38
CA GLU A 451 10.65 9.01 27.75
C GLU A 451 9.51 8.95 28.76
N GLY A 452 8.57 8.00 28.59
CA GLY A 452 7.48 7.76 29.54
C GLY A 452 6.11 7.70 28.89
N ASN A 453 5.05 7.63 29.71
CA ASN A 453 3.68 7.48 29.24
C ASN A 453 3.07 8.84 28.88
N GLN A 454 2.81 9.07 27.58
CA GLN A 454 2.23 10.32 27.06
C GLN A 454 0.76 10.50 27.48
N GLU A 455 -0.01 9.43 27.57
CA GLU A 455 -1.44 9.51 27.94
C GLU A 455 -1.63 9.94 29.39
N SER A 456 -0.83 9.39 30.31
CA SER A 456 -0.85 9.82 31.72
C SER A 456 -0.07 11.12 31.97
N SER A 457 0.67 11.61 30.97
CA SER A 457 1.61 12.74 31.09
C SER A 457 2.70 12.50 32.15
N GLU A 458 3.13 11.24 32.29
CA GLU A 458 4.19 10.82 33.22
C GLU A 458 5.48 10.60 32.45
N THR A 459 6.15 11.71 32.12
CA THR A 459 7.29 11.72 31.21
C THR A 459 8.49 12.44 31.80
N ASP A 460 9.67 11.99 31.38
CA ASP A 460 10.96 12.58 31.70
C ASP A 460 11.68 13.02 30.42
N VAL A 461 12.43 14.09 30.46
CA VAL A 461 13.34 14.47 29.39
C VAL A 461 14.73 13.95 29.69
N ILE A 462 15.23 13.12 28.79
CA ILE A 462 16.56 12.51 28.84
C ILE A 462 17.49 13.27 27.90
N ILE A 463 18.70 13.57 28.38
CA ILE A 463 19.82 14.07 27.54
C ILE A 463 20.90 13.00 27.60
N ARG A 464 21.30 12.49 26.44
CA ARG A 464 22.39 11.55 26.25
C ARG A 464 23.56 12.25 25.61
N ASP A 465 24.73 12.25 26.25
CA ASP A 465 26.00 12.61 25.63
C ASP A 465 26.43 11.41 24.74
N ILE A 466 26.39 11.61 23.42
CA ILE A 466 26.69 10.54 22.43
C ILE A 466 28.17 10.14 22.50
N VAL A 467 29.05 11.08 22.83
CA VAL A 467 30.51 10.88 22.91
C VAL A 467 30.90 10.16 24.20
N LEU A 468 30.41 10.66 25.32
CA LEU A 468 30.74 10.12 26.66
C LEU A 468 29.87 8.92 27.05
N LYS A 469 28.79 8.65 26.30
CA LYS A 469 27.79 7.60 26.58
C LYS A 469 27.16 7.73 27.99
N THR A 470 26.97 8.96 28.45
CA THR A 470 26.33 9.27 29.72
C THR A 470 24.94 9.85 29.48
N GLU A 471 24.02 9.65 30.43
CA GLU A 471 22.66 10.15 30.38
C GLU A 471 22.33 10.94 31.64
N HIS A 472 21.55 12.00 31.49
CA HIS A 472 20.98 12.73 32.62
C HIS A 472 19.53 13.09 32.37
N ARG A 473 18.75 13.24 33.44
CA ARG A 473 17.38 13.77 33.40
C ARG A 473 17.37 15.26 33.60
N VAL A 474 16.57 15.96 32.81
CA VAL A 474 16.39 17.42 32.93
C VAL A 474 15.56 17.78 34.16
N ASN A 475 14.56 16.98 34.45
CA ASN A 475 13.64 17.16 35.56
C ASN A 475 14.07 16.38 36.81
N ASN A 476 13.68 16.88 37.95
CA ASN A 476 13.89 16.21 39.25
C ASN A 476 12.72 15.25 39.57
N ASN A 477 12.86 14.47 40.64
CA ASN A 477 11.87 13.47 41.08
C ASN A 477 10.49 14.06 41.48
N LYS A 478 10.33 15.37 41.54
CA LYS A 478 9.05 16.05 41.87
C LYS A 478 8.35 16.60 40.62
N GLN A 479 8.98 16.51 39.47
CA GLN A 479 8.52 17.11 38.22
C GLN A 479 8.49 16.10 37.09
N TYR A 480 7.61 16.35 36.12
CA TYR A 480 7.63 15.74 34.78
C TYR A 480 8.14 16.77 33.77
N ALA A 481 8.65 16.32 32.67
CA ALA A 481 9.11 17.14 31.55
C ALA A 481 8.87 16.45 30.22
N ALA A 482 8.72 17.21 29.13
CA ALA A 482 8.51 16.68 27.78
C ALA A 482 9.07 17.65 26.72
N ILE A 483 9.08 17.21 25.47
CA ILE A 483 9.30 18.03 24.26
C ILE A 483 10.56 18.89 24.38
N PRO A 484 11.75 18.28 24.46
CA PRO A 484 13.01 19.01 24.56
C PRO A 484 13.34 19.75 23.26
N MET A 485 13.94 20.92 23.37
CA MET A 485 14.43 21.69 22.25
C MET A 485 15.75 22.35 22.60
N PHE A 486 16.83 22.03 21.90
CA PHE A 486 18.12 22.73 22.05
C PHE A 486 18.08 24.13 21.45
N ASN A 487 18.87 25.02 22.03
CA ASN A 487 19.23 26.26 21.37
C ASN A 487 20.28 25.99 20.26
N HIS A 488 20.51 26.96 19.35
CA HIS A 488 21.42 26.80 18.22
C HIS A 488 22.89 26.57 18.64
N LYS A 489 23.27 27.08 19.81
CA LYS A 489 24.62 26.84 20.34
C LYS A 489 24.80 25.48 21.05
N GLY A 490 23.75 24.70 21.22
CA GLY A 490 23.80 23.43 21.95
C GLY A 490 24.07 23.56 23.46
N THR A 491 24.02 24.78 24.01
CA THR A 491 24.39 25.08 25.41
C THR A 491 23.18 25.09 26.35
N MET A 492 21.98 25.24 25.82
CA MET A 492 20.73 25.29 26.56
C MET A 492 19.69 24.36 25.94
N LEU A 493 18.75 23.92 26.76
CA LEU A 493 17.59 23.17 26.35
C LEU A 493 16.34 23.80 26.97
N ALA A 494 15.28 24.01 26.18
CA ALA A 494 13.98 24.43 26.64
C ALA A 494 13.01 23.23 26.66
N SER A 495 12.18 23.11 27.69
CA SER A 495 11.22 22.03 27.86
C SER A 495 10.03 22.46 28.70
N PRO A 496 8.79 22.06 28.38
CA PRO A 496 7.69 22.15 29.32
C PRO A 496 7.97 21.27 30.53
N ILE A 497 7.72 21.82 31.72
CA ILE A 497 7.80 21.11 33.01
C ILE A 497 6.54 21.33 33.82
N TRP A 498 6.12 20.36 34.61
CA TRP A 498 5.02 20.43 35.52
C TRP A 498 5.24 19.52 36.74
N ASN A 499 4.55 19.86 37.85
CA ASN A 499 4.72 19.07 39.07
C ASN A 499 4.00 17.72 38.97
N ARG A 500 4.55 16.69 39.59
CA ARG A 500 3.97 15.33 39.62
C ARG A 500 2.58 15.28 40.27
N ASN A 501 2.24 16.23 41.13
CA ASN A 501 0.90 16.36 41.70
C ASN A 501 -0.14 16.96 40.72
N LYS A 502 0.29 17.39 39.52
CA LYS A 502 -0.56 17.95 38.44
C LYS A 502 -1.42 19.15 38.84
N VAL A 503 -1.10 19.81 39.91
CA VAL A 503 -1.87 21.01 40.42
C VAL A 503 -1.46 22.29 39.70
N THR A 504 -0.23 22.36 39.22
CA THR A 504 0.30 23.53 38.48
C THR A 504 0.31 23.26 36.96
N PRO A 505 -0.04 24.27 36.13
CA PRO A 505 0.07 24.15 34.70
C PRO A 505 1.51 23.93 34.24
N ALA A 506 1.70 23.31 33.08
CA ALA A 506 3.00 23.17 32.48
C ALA A 506 3.60 24.53 32.10
N ASN A 507 4.83 24.77 32.51
CA ASN A 507 5.60 25.98 32.20
C ASN A 507 6.86 25.64 31.45
N ILE A 508 7.38 26.55 30.63
CA ILE A 508 8.63 26.31 29.90
C ILE A 508 9.82 26.56 30.85
N ALA A 509 10.63 25.56 31.10
CA ALA A 509 11.91 25.65 31.78
C ALA A 509 13.06 25.75 30.77
N ILE A 510 14.10 26.46 31.17
CA ILE A 510 15.36 26.61 30.42
C ILE A 510 16.43 25.93 31.25
N TYR A 511 17.03 24.90 30.68
CA TYR A 511 18.07 24.07 31.31
C TYR A 511 19.44 24.42 30.69
N SER A 512 20.45 24.56 31.51
CA SER A 512 21.84 24.72 31.10
C SER A 512 22.51 23.38 31.00
N ILE A 513 23.03 23.02 29.83
CA ILE A 513 23.78 21.79 29.60
C ILE A 513 25.04 21.75 30.47
N GLU A 514 25.83 22.83 30.47
CA GLU A 514 27.06 22.93 31.23
C GLU A 514 26.85 22.83 32.73
N ARG A 515 25.83 23.53 33.24
CA ARG A 515 25.54 23.58 34.69
C ARG A 515 24.72 22.41 35.19
N ASN A 516 24.19 21.61 34.29
CA ASN A 516 23.31 20.47 34.58
C ASN A 516 22.13 20.86 35.49
N CYS A 517 21.51 22.01 35.26
CA CYS A 517 20.36 22.48 36.07
C CYS A 517 19.43 23.44 35.30
N ILE A 518 18.22 23.57 35.78
CA ILE A 518 17.26 24.59 35.32
C ILE A 518 17.78 25.97 35.77
N ILE A 519 17.97 26.88 34.84
CA ILE A 519 18.48 28.22 35.09
C ILE A 519 17.39 29.31 35.05
N LYS A 520 16.28 29.01 34.35
CA LYS A 520 15.17 29.96 34.20
C LYS A 520 13.86 29.23 33.91
N ALA A 521 12.72 29.80 34.29
CA ALA A 521 11.41 29.34 33.84
C ALA A 521 10.60 30.52 33.33
N ILE A 522 9.78 30.31 32.28
CA ILE A 522 8.87 31.34 31.76
C ILE A 522 7.64 31.40 32.68
N PRO A 523 7.36 32.55 33.30
CA PRO A 523 6.21 32.66 34.20
C PRO A 523 4.89 32.54 33.41
N SER A 524 4.03 31.62 33.82
CA SER A 524 2.68 31.48 33.24
C SER A 524 1.69 30.94 34.26
N LYS A 525 0.43 31.41 34.18
CA LYS A 525 -0.71 30.89 34.95
C LYS A 525 -1.51 29.83 34.17
N VAL A 526 -1.16 29.62 32.94
CA VAL A 526 -1.82 28.68 32.02
C VAL A 526 -0.76 27.79 31.33
N GLU A 527 -1.19 26.69 30.80
CA GLU A 527 -0.30 25.70 30.18
C GLU A 527 0.49 26.28 29.01
N CYS A 528 1.79 25.98 28.96
CA CYS A 528 2.73 26.35 27.91
C CYS A 528 3.44 25.13 27.36
N TRP A 529 3.47 24.99 26.04
CA TRP A 529 3.98 23.81 25.32
C TRP A 529 4.84 24.21 24.13
N ARG A 530 5.59 23.23 23.57
CA ARG A 530 6.33 23.33 22.30
C ARG A 530 7.26 24.54 22.22
N PRO A 531 8.24 24.68 23.11
CA PRO A 531 9.22 25.77 23.03
C PRO A 531 10.16 25.55 21.84
N ILE A 532 10.49 26.63 21.11
CA ILE A 532 11.57 26.66 20.13
C ILE A 532 12.40 27.94 20.29
N PHE A 533 13.71 27.83 20.17
CA PHE A 533 14.58 29.02 20.17
C PHE A 533 14.52 29.73 18.81
N THR A 534 14.63 31.06 18.81
CA THR A 534 14.92 31.81 17.59
C THR A 534 16.35 31.56 17.16
N ASN A 535 16.68 31.70 15.87
CA ASN A 535 17.99 31.38 15.31
C ASN A 535 19.15 32.19 15.92
N ASP A 536 18.87 33.34 16.54
CA ASP A 536 19.82 34.16 17.25
C ASP A 536 19.95 33.82 18.75
N ASP A 537 19.26 32.77 19.20
CA ASP A 537 19.18 32.34 20.62
C ASP A 537 18.71 33.41 21.60
N LYS A 538 18.06 34.51 21.15
CA LYS A 538 17.62 35.60 22.01
C LYS A 538 16.21 35.40 22.54
N LYS A 539 15.36 34.67 21.84
CA LYS A 539 13.96 34.46 22.22
C LYS A 539 13.58 32.99 22.14
N ILE A 540 12.55 32.63 22.91
CA ILE A 540 11.84 31.36 22.81
C ILE A 540 10.43 31.67 22.31
N LEU A 541 10.03 31.03 21.21
CA LEU A 541 8.63 30.93 20.80
C LEU A 541 8.00 29.73 21.50
N TYR A 542 6.76 29.82 21.92
CA TYR A 542 6.05 28.74 22.60
C TYR A 542 4.55 28.86 22.39
N ILE A 543 3.82 27.78 22.57
CA ILE A 543 2.37 27.71 22.49
C ILE A 543 1.81 27.90 23.92
N GLN A 544 0.87 28.81 24.09
CA GLN A 544 0.15 29.03 25.32
C GLN A 544 -1.34 28.71 25.14
N LYS A 545 -1.92 27.94 26.07
CA LYS A 545 -3.33 27.55 26.05
C LYS A 545 -4.21 28.62 26.64
N GLU A 546 -5.05 29.23 25.82
CA GLU A 546 -6.15 30.13 26.23
C GLU A 546 -7.48 29.57 25.68
N LYS A 547 -8.44 30.42 25.25
CA LYS A 547 -9.65 29.94 24.55
C LYS A 547 -9.28 29.13 23.29
N TYR A 548 -8.31 29.66 22.53
CA TYR A 548 -7.57 28.93 21.49
C TYR A 548 -6.10 28.97 21.86
N PHE A 549 -5.29 28.07 21.30
CA PHE A 549 -3.85 28.12 21.50
C PHE A 549 -3.25 29.33 20.77
N LYS A 550 -2.32 30.02 21.43
CA LYS A 550 -1.61 31.18 20.89
C LYS A 550 -0.11 30.93 20.83
N ILE A 551 0.55 31.52 19.87
CA ILE A 551 2.02 31.53 19.82
C ILE A 551 2.51 32.83 20.46
N LYS A 552 3.34 32.67 21.48
CA LYS A 552 3.97 33.78 22.21
C LYS A 552 5.50 33.70 22.08
N SER A 553 6.17 34.82 22.34
CA SER A 553 7.63 34.88 22.46
C SER A 553 8.04 35.37 23.85
N PHE A 554 9.12 34.79 24.35
CA PHE A 554 9.78 35.21 25.56
C PHE A 554 11.20 35.66 25.25
N ASP A 555 11.56 36.89 25.59
CA ASP A 555 12.92 37.42 25.40
C ASP A 555 13.81 36.99 26.56
N LEU A 556 14.88 36.29 26.27
CA LEU A 556 15.78 35.70 27.27
C LEU A 556 16.57 36.74 28.06
N THR A 557 16.81 37.91 27.47
CA THR A 557 17.57 39.00 28.08
C THR A 557 16.69 39.86 28.94
N THR A 558 15.57 40.33 28.40
CA THR A 558 14.68 41.30 29.09
C THR A 558 13.61 40.64 29.91
N GLY A 559 13.28 39.37 29.66
CA GLY A 559 12.13 38.69 30.27
C GLY A 559 10.78 39.10 29.69
N ALA A 560 10.74 39.91 28.64
CA ALA A 560 9.51 40.40 28.04
C ALA A 560 8.75 39.28 27.31
N ILE A 561 7.43 39.23 27.49
CA ILE A 561 6.53 38.31 26.77
C ILE A 561 5.71 39.13 25.77
N SER A 562 5.62 38.60 24.52
CA SER A 562 4.84 39.21 23.46
C SER A 562 3.98 38.15 22.75
N GLU A 563 2.78 38.49 22.32
CA GLU A 563 1.95 37.66 21.46
C GLU A 563 2.41 37.80 20.01
N ILE A 564 2.64 36.67 19.35
CA ILE A 564 3.12 36.61 17.95
C ILE A 564 1.96 36.27 17.02
N LEU A 565 1.13 35.29 17.40
CA LEU A 565 0.03 34.82 16.56
C LEU A 565 -1.12 34.33 17.43
N SER A 566 -2.35 34.75 17.07
CA SER A 566 -3.60 34.25 17.61
C SER A 566 -4.57 34.00 16.45
N LEU A 567 -5.12 32.79 16.36
CA LEU A 567 -6.05 32.38 15.31
C LEU A 567 -7.35 31.86 15.95
N PRO A 568 -8.49 31.86 15.20
CA PRO A 568 -9.77 31.40 15.71
C PRO A 568 -9.92 29.86 15.70
N PHE A 569 -8.81 29.13 15.66
CA PHE A 569 -8.74 27.67 15.71
C PHE A 569 -7.48 27.24 16.48
N ASP A 570 -7.44 25.96 16.88
CA ASP A 570 -6.33 25.41 17.64
C ASP A 570 -5.05 25.32 16.80
N ILE A 571 -3.95 25.70 17.43
CA ILE A 571 -2.59 25.64 16.89
C ILE A 571 -1.82 24.62 17.72
N TRP A 572 -1.09 23.74 17.06
CA TRP A 572 -0.22 22.75 17.70
C TRP A 572 1.10 22.66 16.95
N ASP A 573 2.14 22.19 17.62
CA ASP A 573 3.49 22.02 17.06
C ASP A 573 4.00 23.24 16.29
N ILE A 574 5.19 23.65 16.55
CA ILE A 574 5.85 24.74 15.83
C ILE A 574 7.27 24.37 15.46
N ALA A 575 7.71 24.76 14.28
CA ALA A 575 9.09 24.66 13.82
C ALA A 575 9.52 25.99 13.17
N ILE A 576 10.73 26.45 13.46
CA ILE A 576 11.29 27.67 12.84
C ILE A 576 12.11 27.30 11.62
N SER A 577 12.03 28.11 10.56
CA SER A 577 12.79 27.88 9.34
C SER A 577 14.28 28.15 9.53
N PRO A 578 15.17 27.52 8.75
CA PRO A 578 16.62 27.74 8.80
C PRO A 578 17.01 29.22 8.61
N SER A 579 16.26 29.97 7.82
CA SER A 579 16.49 31.42 7.67
C SER A 579 16.01 32.26 8.87
N GLY A 580 15.23 31.70 9.79
CA GLY A 580 14.59 32.43 10.88
C GLY A 580 13.47 33.39 10.47
N ARG A 581 13.07 33.40 9.18
CA ARG A 581 12.04 34.31 8.64
C ARG A 581 10.62 33.79 8.78
N TYR A 582 10.48 32.50 8.89
CA TYR A 582 9.19 31.82 8.95
C TYR A 582 9.16 30.84 10.10
N PHE A 583 7.97 30.52 10.56
CA PHE A 583 7.71 29.28 11.28
C PHE A 583 6.53 28.55 10.65
N VAL A 584 6.52 27.23 10.79
CA VAL A 584 5.43 26.34 10.39
C VAL A 584 4.76 25.80 11.64
N PHE A 585 3.46 25.62 11.60
CA PHE A 585 2.66 25.06 12.69
C PHE A 585 1.54 24.18 12.16
N ALA A 586 1.09 23.23 12.96
CA ALA A 586 -0.14 22.50 12.72
C ALA A 586 -1.34 23.29 13.21
N GLY A 587 -2.43 23.36 12.42
CA GLY A 587 -3.64 24.10 12.76
C GLY A 587 -4.90 23.31 12.39
N ASN A 588 -5.87 23.26 13.34
CA ASN A 588 -7.16 22.58 13.13
C ASN A 588 -8.23 23.59 12.71
N LYS A 589 -8.18 24.00 11.45
CA LYS A 589 -9.09 25.01 10.90
C LYS A 589 -10.41 24.42 10.41
N ASP A 590 -10.35 23.32 9.68
CA ASP A 590 -11.48 22.73 8.95
C ASP A 590 -11.89 21.36 9.52
N GLY A 591 -11.51 21.05 10.77
CA GLY A 591 -11.83 19.79 11.46
C GLY A 591 -10.76 18.70 11.33
N ASN A 592 -9.70 18.94 10.55
CA ASN A 592 -8.48 18.16 10.51
C ASN A 592 -7.25 19.05 10.71
N TRP A 593 -6.13 18.44 11.06
CA TRP A 593 -4.87 19.16 11.25
C TRP A 593 -4.16 19.30 9.92
N ASP A 594 -3.93 20.55 9.49
CA ASP A 594 -3.16 20.93 8.33
C ASP A 594 -1.95 21.78 8.75
N LEU A 595 -0.93 21.85 7.88
CA LEU A 595 0.25 22.68 8.11
C LEU A 595 0.06 24.08 7.54
N PHE A 596 0.46 25.07 8.32
CA PHE A 596 0.45 26.49 7.98
C PHE A 596 1.81 27.11 8.19
N SER A 597 2.16 28.09 7.39
CA SER A 597 3.33 28.94 7.62
C SER A 597 2.94 30.33 8.06
N TYR A 598 3.80 30.96 8.86
CA TYR A 598 3.70 32.35 9.27
C TYR A 598 5.00 33.08 8.96
N CYS A 599 4.91 34.19 8.26
CA CYS A 599 6.03 35.07 7.99
C CYS A 599 6.20 36.09 9.11
N LEU A 600 7.32 36.06 9.82
CA LEU A 600 7.60 36.98 10.94
C LEU A 600 7.65 38.45 10.50
N LYS A 601 8.08 38.73 9.26
CA LYS A 601 8.17 40.10 8.71
C LYS A 601 6.83 40.64 8.26
N THR A 602 6.08 39.87 7.46
CA THR A 602 4.82 40.34 6.85
C THR A 602 3.60 40.03 7.70
N LYS A 603 3.73 39.20 8.73
CA LYS A 603 2.67 38.70 9.62
C LYS A 603 1.57 37.94 8.86
N GLN A 604 1.88 37.40 7.68
CA GLN A 604 0.94 36.64 6.86
C GLN A 604 0.97 35.17 7.23
N VAL A 605 -0.22 34.56 7.30
CA VAL A 605 -0.44 33.11 7.45
C VAL A 605 -0.76 32.55 6.07
N LYS A 606 -0.15 31.41 5.71
CA LYS A 606 -0.42 30.67 4.48
C LYS A 606 -0.61 29.21 4.80
N GLN A 607 -1.67 28.60 4.31
CA GLN A 607 -1.88 27.16 4.41
C GLN A 607 -0.97 26.42 3.43
N LEU A 608 -0.20 25.45 3.90
CA LEU A 608 0.77 24.67 3.13
C LEU A 608 0.23 23.31 2.68
N THR A 609 -0.66 22.72 3.49
CA THR A 609 -1.34 21.47 3.18
C THR A 609 -2.84 21.64 3.26
N LYS A 610 -3.57 20.85 2.50
CA LYS A 610 -5.01 20.73 2.54
C LYS A 610 -5.37 19.33 2.08
N THR A 611 -5.29 18.39 3.01
CA THR A 611 -5.51 16.96 2.70
C THR A 611 -6.74 16.44 3.45
N LYS A 612 -7.08 15.17 3.28
CA LYS A 612 -8.11 14.52 4.09
C LYS A 612 -7.53 13.87 5.36
N GLY A 613 -6.21 13.82 5.46
CA GLY A 613 -5.48 13.31 6.60
C GLY A 613 -5.19 14.40 7.63
N ASN A 614 -4.48 14.03 8.67
CA ASN A 614 -3.93 14.95 9.63
C ASN A 614 -2.42 15.08 9.43
N GLU A 615 -1.91 16.29 9.49
CA GLU A 615 -0.48 16.59 9.47
C GLU A 615 -0.09 17.38 10.72
N TRP A 616 0.95 16.92 11.40
CA TRP A 616 1.49 17.53 12.61
C TRP A 616 3.00 17.30 12.75
N ASP A 617 3.61 17.73 13.85
CA ASP A 617 5.04 17.63 14.17
C ASP A 617 5.94 18.15 13.02
N PRO A 618 5.76 19.39 12.52
CA PRO A 618 6.61 19.90 11.45
C PRO A 618 8.07 20.05 11.89
N ALA A 619 8.99 19.77 10.99
CA ALA A 619 10.43 20.01 11.14
C ALA A 619 11.03 20.49 9.82
N PHE A 620 11.96 21.44 9.87
CA PHE A 620 12.67 21.88 8.68
C PHE A 620 13.93 21.05 8.44
N GLY A 621 14.29 20.89 7.15
CA GLY A 621 15.58 20.39 6.74
C GLY A 621 16.62 21.51 6.67
N THR A 622 17.55 21.39 5.70
CA THR A 622 18.64 22.34 5.52
C THR A 622 18.22 23.67 4.89
N SER A 623 17.05 23.73 4.28
CA SER A 623 16.53 24.94 3.63
C SER A 623 15.09 25.26 4.06
N ASP A 624 14.67 26.51 3.88
CA ASP A 624 13.29 26.96 4.11
C ASP A 624 12.26 26.20 3.23
N ALA A 625 12.71 25.54 2.16
CA ALA A 625 11.86 24.80 1.25
C ALA A 625 11.66 23.34 1.67
N ASP A 626 12.48 22.82 2.56
CA ASP A 626 12.46 21.40 2.94
C ASP A 626 11.69 21.21 4.25
N LEU A 627 10.50 20.64 4.16
CA LEU A 627 9.62 20.39 5.31
C LEU A 627 9.40 18.90 5.52
N PHE A 628 9.65 18.44 6.74
CA PHE A 628 9.30 17.12 7.25
C PHE A 628 8.13 17.25 8.21
N TYR A 629 7.28 16.24 8.28
CA TYR A 629 6.15 16.25 9.22
C TYR A 629 5.63 14.82 9.43
N ALA A 630 4.99 14.59 10.56
CA ALA A 630 4.19 13.40 10.77
C ALA A 630 2.80 13.58 10.16
N GLY A 631 2.19 12.51 9.68
CA GLY A 631 0.85 12.61 9.11
C GLY A 631 0.15 11.27 8.96
N THR A 632 -1.18 11.35 8.78
CA THR A 632 -2.03 10.20 8.47
C THR A 632 -2.70 10.40 7.13
N PHE A 633 -2.51 9.46 6.20
CA PHE A 633 -3.15 9.47 4.88
C PHE A 633 -3.82 8.12 4.63
N GLY A 634 -5.12 8.05 4.90
CA GLY A 634 -5.86 6.79 4.83
C GLY A 634 -5.38 5.81 5.90
N ILE A 635 -4.84 4.68 5.49
CA ILE A 635 -4.29 3.63 6.37
C ILE A 635 -2.80 3.84 6.72
N ASN A 636 -2.18 4.90 6.22
CA ASN A 636 -0.74 5.10 6.35
C ASN A 636 -0.43 6.25 7.28
N ASP A 637 0.16 5.91 8.40
CA ASP A 637 0.79 6.84 9.33
C ASP A 637 2.30 6.82 9.08
N GLY A 638 2.93 7.98 9.15
CA GLY A 638 4.38 8.02 8.97
C GLY A 638 4.96 9.43 8.92
N VAL A 639 6.25 9.49 8.65
CA VAL A 639 6.99 10.72 8.42
C VAL A 639 7.06 11.03 6.93
N PHE A 640 6.65 12.24 6.58
CA PHE A 640 6.57 12.73 5.21
C PHE A 640 7.56 13.87 4.97
N TYR A 641 7.99 13.99 3.73
CA TYR A 641 8.78 15.11 3.23
C TYR A 641 8.02 15.85 2.14
N LYS A 642 8.06 17.17 2.17
CA LYS A 642 7.46 18.03 1.15
C LYS A 642 8.36 19.22 0.83
N LYS A 643 8.59 19.48 -0.46
CA LYS A 643 9.11 20.79 -0.89
C LYS A 643 8.02 21.83 -0.84
N ILE A 644 8.23 22.91 -0.08
CA ILE A 644 7.27 23.99 0.10
C ILE A 644 7.78 25.28 -0.53
N LYS A 645 6.83 26.17 -0.81
CA LYS A 645 7.11 27.58 -1.17
C LYS A 645 6.49 28.44 -0.08
N LEU A 646 7.33 29.04 0.73
CA LEU A 646 6.94 29.96 1.80
C LEU A 646 6.64 31.37 1.29
#